data_8f90fb808cc340c1d62d384a1bf0c598
#
_entry.id   8f90fb808cc340c1d62d384a1bf0c598
#
_cell.length_a   1.000
_cell.length_b   1.000
_cell.length_c   1.000
_cell.angle_alpha   90.00
_cell.angle_beta   90.00
_cell.angle_gamma   90.00
#
_symmetry.space_group_name_H-M   'P 1'
#
loop_
_entity.id
_entity.type
_entity.pdbx_description
1 polymer ?
#
loop_
_entity_poly.entity_id
_entity_poly.type
_entity_poly.pdbx_seq_one_letter_code
_entity_poly.pdbx_strand_id
1 'polypeptide(L)'
;MFAEVVFPLPFRNAFTYSVPSEFTPMLQIGVRVIAPFGKRTLTGFVINTSEKVELTDKIKPISDILDEIPIFNKNDIKFYEWLSDYYLCSLGEALKLAVPYGLEIESKRKIIADSKLCLELFSNEKNKSSIKGKILKVLSEKEEISISNLQKLIKKKSIYSALQNLEREGALNVLTQLTDAKVRVKTANFVKLSKPVSDIYEYIPEIENRSPKQVAILLELVSKKDKTESLAAILKKTSATKSSVDSLAKKGLVEIFEKEIERKYKEEYKESLQEFELTERQKAVIEEVSKSIERNEFKTFLLHGVTGSGKTQVYIELVKFVLALDKNALILVPEISLTPQITTRLYNNFGDTITVLHSRMSLGERYDSWRRILNKKSKVVVGARSALFAPLSNIGLIVVDEEHDASYKQADMIPKYNARDSAIVLGKIRNCPVLLGSATPSIESMYNALNGKYKLLNLPERVDNAKLPKISLVNVIVEKKKKRMENVFTKTLLDKIEDRLNKKEGIIILQNRRGFSTQIYCDDCGEIEICANCSVSMVYHINKNLLQCHYCGFTKEVPKVCSNCGSHSVKYFGTGTERVEDEILFYFPKAKVKRVDSDTISRKASLSNILFEFSRGEIDMLVGTQMVSKGLDFSRVTLVGVISAETSLWIPDFRADERTFQMLTQVAGRAGRSQIEGEVIIQTQNEKRFALQKVLANDYDGFYQKEIADREKMGYPPFTRICLIETKDEDEQKAKGAIIDFYKELLRFKTYLKVTPPSPAIIAKLKGSYRYHLLVKSSKESDPGGKILQRALFDSYSEFNRKSRYRNIRLIFDVDPQSVV
;
A
#
# COMPACT_ATOMS: atom_id res chain seq x y z
N MET A 1 -35.36 -15.92 -12.11
CA MET A 1 -33.92 -15.75 -12.24
C MET A 1 -33.26 -15.73 -10.86
N PHE A 2 -32.08 -16.30 -10.72
CA PHE A 2 -31.36 -16.41 -9.45
C PHE A 2 -29.94 -15.86 -9.61
N ALA A 3 -29.38 -15.34 -8.53
CA ALA A 3 -28.02 -14.84 -8.46
C ALA A 3 -27.23 -15.55 -7.37
N GLU A 4 -26.02 -15.99 -7.69
CA GLU A 4 -25.06 -16.43 -6.67
C GLU A 4 -24.24 -15.24 -6.22
N VAL A 5 -24.28 -14.95 -4.93
CA VAL A 5 -23.69 -13.78 -4.31
C VAL A 5 -22.66 -14.18 -3.27
N VAL A 6 -21.48 -13.57 -3.33
CA VAL A 6 -20.45 -13.67 -2.29
C VAL A 6 -20.33 -12.36 -1.53
N PHE A 7 -20.09 -12.46 -0.24
CA PHE A 7 -19.93 -11.30 0.66
C PHE A 7 -18.47 -11.13 1.09
N PRO A 8 -18.02 -9.90 1.38
CA PRO A 8 -16.66 -9.63 1.88
C PRO A 8 -16.50 -10.04 3.36
N LEU A 9 -16.79 -11.30 3.62
CA LEU A 9 -16.74 -11.95 4.93
C LEU A 9 -15.83 -13.18 4.85
N PRO A 10 -15.29 -13.68 5.97
CA PRO A 10 -14.39 -14.82 5.99
C PRO A 10 -15.09 -16.18 5.75
N PHE A 11 -16.10 -16.22 4.89
CA PHE A 11 -16.83 -17.42 4.49
C PHE A 11 -16.59 -17.70 3.01
N ARG A 12 -16.28 -18.95 2.68
CA ARG A 12 -15.97 -19.33 1.28
C ARG A 12 -17.22 -19.65 0.45
N ASN A 13 -18.39 -19.77 1.07
CA ASN A 13 -19.61 -20.15 0.37
C ASN A 13 -20.22 -18.98 -0.40
N ALA A 14 -20.68 -19.24 -1.61
CA ALA A 14 -21.63 -18.39 -2.30
C ALA A 14 -23.05 -18.67 -1.77
N PHE A 15 -23.91 -17.65 -1.83
CA PHE A 15 -25.29 -17.72 -1.38
C PHE A 15 -26.22 -17.41 -2.54
N THR A 16 -27.27 -18.23 -2.72
CA THR A 16 -28.23 -18.05 -3.79
C THR A 16 -29.38 -17.14 -3.34
N TYR A 17 -29.69 -16.15 -4.18
CA TYR A 17 -30.81 -15.22 -3.99
C TYR A 17 -31.72 -15.23 -5.19
N SER A 18 -33.04 -15.05 -4.96
CA SER A 18 -33.97 -14.77 -6.06
C SER A 18 -33.85 -13.32 -6.51
N VAL A 19 -34.11 -13.08 -7.78
CA VAL A 19 -33.99 -11.75 -8.37
C VAL A 19 -35.40 -11.28 -8.76
N PRO A 20 -35.90 -10.19 -8.16
CA PRO A 20 -37.16 -9.57 -8.56
C PRO A 20 -37.15 -9.21 -10.05
N SER A 21 -38.34 -9.30 -10.69
CA SER A 21 -38.45 -9.05 -12.14
C SER A 21 -37.97 -7.68 -12.56
N GLU A 22 -38.13 -6.68 -11.72
CA GLU A 22 -37.66 -5.30 -11.95
C GLU A 22 -36.13 -5.19 -12.06
N PHE A 23 -35.36 -6.04 -11.39
CA PHE A 23 -33.89 -6.04 -11.40
C PHE A 23 -33.30 -6.96 -12.48
N THR A 24 -34.10 -7.83 -13.08
CA THR A 24 -33.62 -8.81 -14.07
C THR A 24 -32.86 -8.19 -15.24
N PRO A 25 -33.28 -7.03 -15.84
CA PRO A 25 -32.56 -6.41 -16.95
C PRO A 25 -31.18 -5.83 -16.55
N MET A 26 -31.00 -5.49 -15.28
CA MET A 26 -29.77 -4.89 -14.74
C MET A 26 -28.79 -5.93 -14.16
N LEU A 27 -29.29 -7.17 -13.95
CA LEU A 27 -28.48 -8.21 -13.32
C LEU A 27 -27.43 -8.74 -14.27
N GLN A 28 -26.17 -8.55 -13.92
CA GLN A 28 -25.01 -9.06 -14.62
C GLN A 28 -23.97 -9.60 -13.65
N ILE A 29 -23.13 -10.53 -14.11
CA ILE A 29 -21.95 -10.97 -13.34
C ILE A 29 -21.05 -9.77 -13.13
N GLY A 30 -20.63 -9.52 -11.89
CA GLY A 30 -19.74 -8.42 -11.53
C GLY A 30 -20.41 -7.17 -11.01
N VAL A 31 -21.75 -7.11 -10.93
CA VAL A 31 -22.46 -6.03 -10.22
C VAL A 31 -22.51 -6.30 -8.72
N ARG A 32 -22.55 -5.21 -7.93
CA ARG A 32 -22.82 -5.30 -6.50
C ARG A 32 -24.31 -5.27 -6.25
N VAL A 33 -24.72 -6.08 -5.29
CA VAL A 33 -26.12 -6.15 -4.84
C VAL A 33 -26.22 -5.95 -3.33
N ILE A 34 -27.34 -5.40 -2.90
CA ILE A 34 -27.74 -5.36 -1.50
C ILE A 34 -28.59 -6.59 -1.25
N ALA A 35 -28.17 -7.46 -0.32
CA ALA A 35 -28.91 -8.67 0.00
C ALA A 35 -28.96 -8.97 1.51
N PRO A 36 -30.04 -9.61 1.98
CA PRO A 36 -30.19 -9.98 3.39
C PRO A 36 -29.25 -11.14 3.75
N PHE A 37 -28.40 -10.94 4.76
CA PHE A 37 -27.48 -11.94 5.30
C PHE A 37 -27.75 -12.17 6.80
N GLY A 38 -28.43 -13.24 7.15
CA GLY A 38 -28.95 -13.48 8.51
C GLY A 38 -29.93 -12.37 8.93
N LYS A 39 -29.57 -11.66 10.01
CA LYS A 39 -30.31 -10.49 10.52
C LYS A 39 -29.75 -9.14 10.01
N ARG A 40 -28.88 -9.14 9.03
CA ARG A 40 -28.22 -7.93 8.48
C ARG A 40 -28.48 -7.85 6.99
N THR A 41 -28.32 -6.68 6.45
CA THR A 41 -28.27 -6.45 5.01
C THR A 41 -26.85 -6.00 4.65
N LEU A 42 -26.25 -6.64 3.66
CA LEU A 42 -24.86 -6.43 3.27
C LEU A 42 -24.75 -6.22 1.76
N THR A 43 -23.70 -5.54 1.35
CA THR A 43 -23.28 -5.49 -0.04
C THR A 43 -22.53 -6.77 -0.39
N GLY A 44 -23.00 -7.48 -1.42
CA GLY A 44 -22.35 -8.65 -2.01
C GLY A 44 -22.01 -8.45 -3.48
N PHE A 45 -21.30 -9.39 -4.07
CA PHE A 45 -20.92 -9.40 -5.47
C PHE A 45 -21.57 -10.57 -6.19
N VAL A 46 -22.20 -10.31 -7.33
CA VAL A 46 -22.78 -11.36 -8.19
C VAL A 46 -21.65 -12.05 -8.96
N ILE A 47 -21.51 -13.35 -8.74
CA ILE A 47 -20.47 -14.18 -9.39
C ILE A 47 -21.02 -15.11 -10.45
N ASN A 48 -22.32 -15.46 -10.35
CA ASN A 48 -23.02 -16.31 -11.31
C ASN A 48 -24.51 -15.98 -11.34
N THR A 49 -25.18 -16.33 -12.45
CA THR A 49 -26.63 -16.18 -12.63
C THR A 49 -27.20 -17.45 -13.25
N SER A 50 -28.40 -17.86 -12.83
CA SER A 50 -29.09 -19.05 -13.34
C SER A 50 -30.61 -18.84 -13.41
N GLU A 51 -31.26 -19.55 -14.34
CA GLU A 51 -32.72 -19.53 -14.45
C GLU A 51 -33.41 -20.55 -13.50
N LYS A 52 -32.70 -21.63 -13.19
CA LYS A 52 -33.19 -22.73 -12.36
C LYS A 52 -32.24 -23.01 -11.20
N VAL A 53 -32.80 -23.37 -10.06
CA VAL A 53 -32.04 -23.76 -8.87
C VAL A 53 -32.73 -24.98 -8.25
N GLU A 54 -31.96 -26.02 -7.91
CA GLU A 54 -32.42 -27.26 -7.26
C GLU A 54 -32.51 -27.13 -5.74
N LEU A 55 -32.80 -25.94 -5.21
CA LEU A 55 -32.93 -25.72 -3.76
C LEU A 55 -34.35 -25.86 -3.31
N THR A 56 -34.54 -26.63 -2.23
CA THR A 56 -35.85 -26.87 -1.58
C THR A 56 -36.21 -25.82 -0.52
N ASP A 57 -35.23 -25.00 -0.08
CA ASP A 57 -35.40 -24.00 0.95
C ASP A 57 -35.93 -22.66 0.39
N LYS A 58 -36.57 -21.87 1.27
CA LYS A 58 -37.10 -20.55 0.92
C LYS A 58 -36.01 -19.56 0.57
N ILE A 59 -35.78 -19.32 -0.72
CA ILE A 59 -34.76 -18.41 -1.23
C ILE A 59 -35.21 -16.95 -1.00
N LYS A 60 -34.34 -16.13 -0.39
CA LYS A 60 -34.58 -14.70 -0.16
C LYS A 60 -34.30 -13.89 -1.40
N PRO A 61 -35.04 -12.78 -1.68
CA PRO A 61 -34.74 -11.89 -2.78
C PRO A 61 -33.54 -10.98 -2.45
N ILE A 62 -32.82 -10.52 -3.50
CA ILE A 62 -31.96 -9.35 -3.39
C ILE A 62 -32.83 -8.11 -3.13
N SER A 63 -32.25 -7.12 -2.43
CA SER A 63 -32.97 -5.88 -2.08
C SER A 63 -32.75 -4.76 -3.08
N ASP A 64 -31.58 -4.73 -3.75
CA ASP A 64 -31.22 -3.69 -4.73
C ASP A 64 -29.96 -4.07 -5.53
N ILE A 65 -29.75 -3.41 -6.68
CA ILE A 65 -28.53 -3.47 -7.50
C ILE A 65 -27.86 -2.10 -7.47
N LEU A 66 -26.55 -2.07 -7.13
CA LEU A 66 -25.81 -0.83 -6.89
C LEU A 66 -25.09 -0.29 -8.11
N ASP A 67 -24.81 -1.13 -9.11
CA ASP A 67 -23.97 -0.78 -10.24
C ASP A 67 -24.73 -0.91 -11.55
N GLU A 68 -24.68 0.13 -12.36
CA GLU A 68 -25.20 0.13 -13.74
C GLU A 68 -24.26 -0.61 -14.70
N ILE A 69 -22.95 -0.57 -14.42
CA ILE A 69 -21.90 -1.20 -15.19
C ILE A 69 -21.19 -2.23 -14.31
N PRO A 70 -21.01 -3.48 -14.77
CA PRO A 70 -20.28 -4.48 -14.02
C PRO A 70 -18.86 -4.02 -13.71
N ILE A 71 -18.42 -4.21 -12.45
CA ILE A 71 -17.07 -3.84 -11.98
C ILE A 71 -16.02 -4.80 -12.54
N PHE A 72 -16.41 -6.08 -12.72
CA PHE A 72 -15.58 -7.14 -13.28
C PHE A 72 -16.44 -8.10 -14.11
N ASN A 73 -15.82 -8.86 -14.99
CA ASN A 73 -16.47 -9.86 -15.82
C ASN A 73 -16.11 -11.29 -15.39
N LYS A 74 -16.70 -12.29 -16.02
CA LYS A 74 -16.47 -13.71 -15.71
C LYS A 74 -14.99 -14.13 -15.83
N ASN A 75 -14.21 -13.54 -16.74
CA ASN A 75 -12.78 -13.83 -16.86
C ASN A 75 -11.97 -13.22 -15.73
N ASP A 76 -12.40 -12.10 -15.16
CA ASP A 76 -11.76 -11.46 -14.02
C ASP A 76 -11.94 -12.28 -12.75
N ILE A 77 -13.06 -12.99 -12.61
CA ILE A 77 -13.31 -13.86 -11.45
C ILE A 77 -12.17 -14.86 -11.27
N LYS A 78 -11.61 -15.42 -12.34
CA LYS A 78 -10.47 -16.36 -12.29
C LYS A 78 -9.27 -15.77 -11.55
N PHE A 79 -9.03 -14.47 -11.69
CA PHE A 79 -7.96 -13.78 -10.98
C PHE A 79 -8.25 -13.68 -9.48
N TYR A 80 -9.49 -13.37 -9.11
CA TYR A 80 -9.91 -13.27 -7.70
C TYR A 80 -10.04 -14.65 -7.04
N GLU A 81 -10.43 -15.69 -7.77
CA GLU A 81 -10.40 -17.09 -7.33
C GLU A 81 -8.97 -17.52 -7.01
N TRP A 82 -8.03 -17.23 -7.93
CA TRP A 82 -6.62 -17.49 -7.67
C TRP A 82 -6.10 -16.74 -6.44
N LEU A 83 -6.46 -15.46 -6.26
CA LEU A 83 -6.10 -14.69 -5.08
C LEU A 83 -6.67 -15.33 -3.79
N SER A 84 -7.94 -15.73 -3.84
CA SER A 84 -8.63 -16.39 -2.72
C SER A 84 -7.93 -17.68 -2.31
N ASP A 85 -7.57 -18.51 -3.29
CA ASP A 85 -6.95 -19.80 -3.05
C ASP A 85 -5.50 -19.66 -2.61
N TYR A 86 -4.71 -18.83 -3.31
CA TYR A 86 -3.29 -18.67 -3.00
C TYR A 86 -3.05 -17.99 -1.65
N TYR A 87 -3.80 -16.94 -1.34
CA TYR A 87 -3.64 -16.17 -0.09
C TYR A 87 -4.59 -16.59 1.03
N LEU A 88 -5.31 -17.69 0.86
CA LEU A 88 -6.16 -18.32 1.89
C LEU A 88 -7.21 -17.37 2.50
N CYS A 89 -7.88 -16.61 1.64
CA CYS A 89 -8.99 -15.75 2.01
C CYS A 89 -10.30 -16.22 1.35
N SER A 90 -11.41 -15.57 1.63
CA SER A 90 -12.66 -15.82 0.90
C SER A 90 -12.66 -15.09 -0.44
N LEU A 91 -13.44 -15.61 -1.42
CA LEU A 91 -13.62 -14.94 -2.71
C LEU A 91 -14.22 -13.54 -2.53
N GLY A 92 -15.14 -13.37 -1.59
CA GLY A 92 -15.72 -12.05 -1.29
C GLY A 92 -14.73 -11.05 -0.71
N GLU A 93 -13.75 -11.51 0.10
CA GLU A 93 -12.64 -10.67 0.57
C GLU A 93 -11.68 -10.30 -0.57
N ALA A 94 -11.47 -11.20 -1.53
CA ALA A 94 -10.67 -10.91 -2.72
C ALA A 94 -11.38 -9.90 -3.64
N LEU A 95 -12.67 -10.11 -3.94
CA LEU A 95 -13.46 -9.22 -4.79
C LEU A 95 -13.63 -7.81 -4.20
N LYS A 96 -13.59 -7.68 -2.87
CA LYS A 96 -13.59 -6.38 -2.20
C LYS A 96 -12.46 -5.46 -2.68
N LEU A 97 -11.34 -6.00 -3.12
CA LEU A 97 -10.21 -5.23 -3.65
C LEU A 97 -10.52 -4.50 -4.97
N ALA A 98 -11.52 -4.97 -5.73
CA ALA A 98 -11.95 -4.33 -6.98
C ALA A 98 -12.66 -2.98 -6.76
N VAL A 99 -13.06 -2.69 -5.54
CA VAL A 99 -13.87 -1.52 -5.21
C VAL A 99 -13.10 -0.57 -4.29
N PRO A 100 -13.08 0.74 -4.57
CA PRO A 100 -12.50 1.72 -3.67
C PRO A 100 -13.16 1.70 -2.29
N TYR A 101 -12.36 1.84 -1.24
CA TYR A 101 -12.86 1.95 0.12
C TYR A 101 -13.86 3.11 0.27
N GLY A 102 -14.98 2.84 0.96
CA GLY A 102 -16.02 3.85 1.24
C GLY A 102 -17.23 3.79 0.31
N LEU A 103 -17.25 2.86 -0.67
CA LEU A 103 -18.41 2.60 -1.52
C LEU A 103 -19.30 1.45 -1.00
N GLU A 104 -18.96 0.88 0.14
CA GLU A 104 -19.74 -0.18 0.76
C GLU A 104 -20.99 0.42 1.43
N ILE A 105 -22.14 -0.17 1.14
CA ILE A 105 -23.39 0.11 1.84
C ILE A 105 -23.57 -1.01 2.86
N GLU A 106 -23.54 -0.66 4.12
CA GLU A 106 -23.79 -1.61 5.22
C GLU A 106 -24.97 -1.17 6.04
N SER A 107 -25.74 -2.14 6.53
CA SER A 107 -26.77 -1.83 7.51
C SER A 107 -26.12 -1.52 8.86
N LYS A 108 -26.31 -0.30 9.36
CA LYS A 108 -25.99 0.04 10.75
C LYS A 108 -27.25 -0.04 11.59
N ARG A 109 -27.12 -0.71 12.72
CA ARG A 109 -28.17 -0.70 13.71
C ARG A 109 -28.07 0.56 14.54
N LYS A 110 -29.11 1.37 14.47
CA LYS A 110 -29.32 2.50 15.35
C LYS A 110 -30.39 2.13 16.39
N ILE A 111 -30.20 2.64 17.57
CA ILE A 111 -31.17 2.56 18.64
C ILE A 111 -31.91 3.88 18.63
N ILE A 112 -33.25 3.82 18.52
CA ILE A 112 -34.15 4.92 18.82
C ILE A 112 -34.77 4.63 20.17
N ALA A 113 -34.55 5.49 21.13
CA ALA A 113 -34.97 5.35 22.49
C ALA A 113 -36.07 6.35 22.82
N ASP A 114 -37.03 5.89 23.62
CA ASP A 114 -37.92 6.80 24.33
C ASP A 114 -37.19 7.28 25.58
N SER A 115 -36.64 8.50 25.47
CA SER A 115 -35.82 9.10 26.53
C SER A 115 -36.56 9.25 27.86
N LYS A 116 -37.88 9.49 27.82
CA LYS A 116 -38.72 9.61 29.04
C LYS A 116 -38.87 8.25 29.73
N LEU A 117 -39.22 7.22 28.97
CA LEU A 117 -39.36 5.87 29.49
C LEU A 117 -38.00 5.29 29.94
N CYS A 118 -36.92 5.60 29.22
CA CYS A 118 -35.55 5.24 29.63
C CYS A 118 -35.15 5.89 30.97
N LEU A 119 -35.56 7.15 31.22
CA LEU A 119 -35.29 7.86 32.46
C LEU A 119 -36.10 7.27 33.63
N GLU A 120 -37.35 6.91 33.39
CA GLU A 120 -38.22 6.24 34.38
C GLU A 120 -37.67 4.88 34.77
N LEU A 121 -37.33 4.03 33.79
CA LEU A 121 -36.74 2.71 34.02
C LEU A 121 -35.35 2.81 34.70
N PHE A 122 -34.56 3.86 34.39
CA PHE A 122 -33.29 4.11 35.06
C PHE A 122 -33.46 4.47 36.53
N SER A 123 -34.51 5.26 36.85
CA SER A 123 -34.85 5.65 38.22
C SER A 123 -35.25 4.44 39.07
N ASN A 124 -35.98 3.49 38.47
CA ASN A 124 -36.45 2.28 39.11
C ASN A 124 -35.46 1.11 39.11
N GLU A 125 -34.33 1.24 38.40
CA GLU A 125 -33.30 0.18 38.29
C GLU A 125 -32.52 0.05 39.62
N LYS A 126 -32.58 -1.12 40.23
CA LYS A 126 -31.93 -1.44 41.50
C LYS A 126 -30.38 -1.35 41.44
N ASN A 127 -29.83 -1.75 40.31
CA ASN A 127 -28.38 -1.70 40.11
C ASN A 127 -28.00 -0.78 38.94
N LYS A 128 -27.81 0.52 39.25
CA LYS A 128 -27.41 1.55 38.28
C LYS A 128 -26.08 1.30 37.59
N SER A 129 -25.21 0.47 38.17
CA SER A 129 -23.91 0.08 37.61
C SER A 129 -24.01 -1.12 36.67
N SER A 130 -25.16 -1.78 36.57
CA SER A 130 -25.43 -2.88 35.65
C SER A 130 -25.30 -2.43 34.20
N ILE A 131 -25.15 -3.39 33.26
CA ILE A 131 -25.14 -3.09 31.83
C ILE A 131 -26.46 -2.42 31.41
N LYS A 132 -27.60 -2.91 31.93
CA LYS A 132 -28.94 -2.32 31.70
C LYS A 132 -28.99 -0.87 32.21
N GLY A 133 -28.55 -0.61 33.46
CA GLY A 133 -28.53 0.73 34.04
C GLY A 133 -27.65 1.71 33.26
N LYS A 134 -26.48 1.28 32.82
CA LYS A 134 -25.59 2.11 31.99
C LYS A 134 -26.20 2.43 30.61
N ILE A 135 -26.90 1.47 29.99
CA ILE A 135 -27.61 1.68 28.73
C ILE A 135 -28.72 2.70 28.92
N LEU A 136 -29.55 2.52 29.93
CA LEU A 136 -30.68 3.41 30.25
C LEU A 136 -30.19 4.85 30.51
N LYS A 137 -29.07 5.04 31.23
CA LYS A 137 -28.50 6.35 31.47
C LYS A 137 -28.08 7.06 30.16
N VAL A 138 -27.43 6.35 29.23
CA VAL A 138 -27.00 6.94 27.96
C VAL A 138 -28.22 7.26 27.08
N LEU A 139 -29.23 6.41 27.08
CA LEU A 139 -30.43 6.54 26.25
C LEU A 139 -31.43 7.57 26.80
N SER A 140 -31.39 7.87 28.11
CA SER A 140 -32.18 8.99 28.65
C SER A 140 -31.63 10.36 28.21
N GLU A 141 -30.33 10.44 27.84
CA GLU A 141 -29.69 11.67 27.35
C GLU A 141 -29.66 11.76 25.80
N LYS A 142 -29.82 10.65 25.10
CA LYS A 142 -29.70 10.56 23.64
C LYS A 142 -30.80 9.71 23.04
N GLU A 143 -31.72 10.33 22.32
CA GLU A 143 -32.83 9.68 21.65
C GLU A 143 -32.36 8.74 20.53
N GLU A 144 -31.22 9.04 19.90
CA GLU A 144 -30.69 8.23 18.80
C GLU A 144 -29.19 7.96 18.99
N ILE A 145 -28.78 6.69 18.93
CA ILE A 145 -27.38 6.28 19.01
C ILE A 145 -27.11 4.98 18.25
N SER A 146 -25.95 4.88 17.57
CA SER A 146 -25.55 3.59 16.98
C SER A 146 -25.11 2.59 18.06
N ILE A 147 -25.37 1.29 17.85
CA ILE A 147 -24.97 0.22 18.78
C ILE A 147 -23.45 0.28 19.05
N SER A 148 -22.64 0.54 18.02
CA SER A 148 -21.17 0.63 18.15
C SER A 148 -20.72 1.82 19.03
N ASN A 149 -21.42 2.95 18.95
CA ASN A 149 -21.13 4.11 19.82
C ASN A 149 -21.58 3.86 21.25
N LEU A 150 -22.73 3.21 21.43
CA LEU A 150 -23.20 2.82 22.75
C LEU A 150 -22.23 1.83 23.43
N GLN A 151 -21.71 0.83 22.69
CA GLN A 151 -20.70 -0.11 23.18
C GLN A 151 -19.41 0.60 23.64
N LYS A 152 -18.97 1.62 22.88
CA LYS A 152 -17.81 2.44 23.23
C LYS A 152 -18.03 3.26 24.52
N LEU A 153 -19.19 3.91 24.65
CA LEU A 153 -19.53 4.71 25.82
C LEU A 153 -19.63 3.85 27.09
N ILE A 154 -20.24 2.68 26.99
CA ILE A 154 -20.42 1.77 28.12
C ILE A 154 -19.14 0.94 28.40
N LYS A 155 -18.17 0.94 27.48
CA LYS A 155 -16.95 0.13 27.51
C LYS A 155 -17.20 -1.38 27.68
N LYS A 156 -18.28 -1.90 27.04
CA LYS A 156 -18.66 -3.32 27.04
C LYS A 156 -19.00 -3.79 25.64
N LYS A 157 -18.46 -4.96 25.22
CA LYS A 157 -18.71 -5.56 23.90
C LYS A 157 -20.07 -6.29 23.82
N SER A 158 -20.49 -6.93 24.90
CA SER A 158 -21.73 -7.71 24.94
C SER A 158 -22.82 -6.90 25.66
N ILE A 159 -23.71 -6.26 24.87
CA ILE A 159 -24.87 -5.50 25.36
C ILE A 159 -26.18 -5.98 24.75
N TYR A 160 -26.12 -7.00 23.88
CA TYR A 160 -27.27 -7.41 23.06
C TYR A 160 -28.43 -7.97 23.86
N SER A 161 -28.19 -8.77 24.91
CA SER A 161 -29.23 -9.30 25.78
C SER A 161 -29.97 -8.19 26.55
N ALA A 162 -29.23 -7.20 27.04
CA ALA A 162 -29.81 -6.04 27.70
C ALA A 162 -30.65 -5.18 26.74
N LEU A 163 -30.17 -5.00 25.48
CA LEU A 163 -30.91 -4.28 24.44
C LEU A 163 -32.22 -5.01 24.09
N GLN A 164 -32.20 -6.35 23.93
CA GLN A 164 -33.40 -7.12 23.64
C GLN A 164 -34.43 -7.05 24.77
N ASN A 165 -34.00 -7.03 26.03
CA ASN A 165 -34.89 -6.87 27.14
C ASN A 165 -35.52 -5.47 27.14
N LEU A 166 -34.76 -4.43 26.93
CA LEU A 166 -35.27 -3.04 26.85
C LEU A 166 -36.16 -2.80 25.63
N GLU A 167 -35.94 -3.51 24.53
CA GLU A 167 -36.80 -3.49 23.35
C GLU A 167 -38.16 -4.15 23.65
N ARG A 168 -38.17 -5.27 24.41
CA ARG A 168 -39.41 -5.90 24.89
C ARG A 168 -40.16 -5.05 25.92
N GLU A 169 -39.46 -4.29 26.72
CA GLU A 169 -40.00 -3.32 27.66
C GLU A 169 -40.51 -2.04 26.96
N GLY A 170 -40.34 -1.92 25.64
CA GLY A 170 -40.79 -0.76 24.84
C GLY A 170 -39.92 0.50 24.99
N ALA A 171 -38.84 0.42 25.75
CA ALA A 171 -37.96 1.57 26.02
C ALA A 171 -37.10 2.01 24.82
N LEU A 172 -36.91 1.12 23.85
CA LEU A 172 -36.16 1.38 22.65
C LEU A 172 -36.59 0.51 21.47
N ASN A 173 -36.31 0.98 20.27
CA ASN A 173 -36.42 0.22 19.02
C ASN A 173 -35.05 0.15 18.34
N VAL A 174 -34.65 -1.06 17.92
CA VAL A 174 -33.42 -1.24 17.14
C VAL A 174 -33.74 -1.19 15.65
N LEU A 175 -33.55 -0.03 15.05
CA LEU A 175 -33.74 0.14 13.60
C LEU A 175 -32.44 -0.20 12.83
N THR A 176 -32.62 -0.91 11.73
CA THR A 176 -31.56 -1.19 10.77
C THR A 176 -31.66 -0.14 9.66
N GLN A 177 -30.74 0.83 9.67
CA GLN A 177 -30.61 1.81 8.59
C GLN A 177 -29.48 1.44 7.66
N LEU A 178 -29.72 1.53 6.35
CA LEU A 178 -28.65 1.48 5.35
C LEU A 178 -27.80 2.76 5.48
N THR A 179 -26.49 2.61 5.57
CA THR A 179 -25.61 3.76 5.52
C THR A 179 -25.37 4.13 4.06
N ASP A 180 -25.58 5.37 3.72
CA ASP A 180 -25.18 5.90 2.42
C ASP A 180 -23.68 5.66 2.16
N ALA A 181 -23.32 5.50 0.89
CA ALA A 181 -21.93 5.48 0.48
C ALA A 181 -21.23 6.77 0.98
N LYS A 182 -20.05 6.63 1.57
CA LYS A 182 -19.27 7.77 2.12
C LYS A 182 -18.86 8.77 1.04
N VAL A 183 -18.97 8.39 -0.22
CA VAL A 183 -18.57 9.20 -1.37
C VAL A 183 -19.68 9.17 -2.42
N ARG A 184 -20.06 10.38 -2.88
CA ARG A 184 -21.01 10.57 -3.99
C ARG A 184 -20.30 11.30 -5.14
N VAL A 185 -20.85 11.16 -6.33
CA VAL A 185 -20.47 11.97 -7.51
C VAL A 185 -20.54 13.44 -7.11
N LYS A 186 -19.52 14.20 -7.46
CA LYS A 186 -19.54 15.65 -7.24
C LYS A 186 -20.22 16.29 -8.43
N THR A 187 -21.23 17.09 -8.17
CA THR A 187 -21.90 17.92 -9.17
C THR A 187 -21.61 19.40 -8.92
N ALA A 188 -21.71 20.21 -9.94
CA ALA A 188 -21.72 21.67 -9.82
C ALA A 188 -22.68 22.29 -10.83
N ASN A 189 -23.17 23.47 -10.49
CA ASN A 189 -23.99 24.24 -11.40
C ASN A 189 -23.13 24.86 -12.49
N PHE A 190 -23.55 24.67 -13.74
CA PHE A 190 -23.00 25.27 -14.93
C PHE A 190 -24.04 26.21 -15.54
N VAL A 191 -23.55 27.21 -16.26
CA VAL A 191 -24.36 28.18 -16.99
C VAL A 191 -24.02 28.07 -18.47
N LYS A 192 -25.04 27.94 -19.31
CA LYS A 192 -24.92 27.85 -20.75
C LYS A 192 -25.78 28.93 -21.40
N LEU A 193 -25.33 29.48 -22.53
CA LEU A 193 -26.19 30.35 -23.34
C LEU A 193 -27.36 29.54 -23.92
N SER A 194 -28.58 30.06 -23.74
CA SER A 194 -29.81 29.46 -24.27
C SER A 194 -30.19 30.03 -25.65
N LYS A 195 -29.59 31.15 -26.05
CA LYS A 195 -29.84 31.82 -27.35
C LYS A 195 -28.59 31.85 -28.23
N PRO A 196 -28.73 31.96 -29.57
CA PRO A 196 -27.62 32.21 -30.46
C PRO A 196 -26.81 33.43 -30.09
N VAL A 197 -25.53 33.41 -30.45
CA VAL A 197 -24.59 34.51 -30.09
C VAL A 197 -25.02 35.83 -30.75
N SER A 198 -25.64 35.78 -31.95
CA SER A 198 -26.25 36.97 -32.60
C SER A 198 -27.23 37.70 -31.71
N ASP A 199 -28.21 36.97 -31.17
CA ASP A 199 -29.27 37.50 -30.32
C ASP A 199 -28.72 38.08 -29.00
N ILE A 200 -27.64 37.48 -28.50
CA ILE A 200 -26.95 37.98 -27.29
C ILE A 200 -26.30 39.33 -27.59
N TYR A 201 -25.65 39.49 -28.75
CA TYR A 201 -25.06 40.81 -29.12
C TYR A 201 -26.11 41.89 -29.38
N GLU A 202 -27.27 41.55 -29.93
CA GLU A 202 -28.37 42.47 -30.05
C GLU A 202 -28.96 42.91 -28.72
N TYR A 203 -28.96 42.03 -27.73
CA TYR A 203 -29.49 42.32 -26.38
C TYR A 203 -28.52 43.07 -25.48
N ILE A 204 -27.21 43.01 -25.66
CA ILE A 204 -26.19 43.63 -24.82
C ILE A 204 -26.41 45.18 -24.70
N PRO A 205 -26.65 45.95 -25.79
CA PRO A 205 -26.85 47.39 -25.72
C PRO A 205 -28.04 47.82 -24.84
N GLU A 206 -29.07 46.99 -24.75
CA GLU A 206 -30.27 47.28 -23.94
C GLU A 206 -29.98 47.26 -22.43
N ILE A 207 -28.99 46.47 -22.00
CA ILE A 207 -28.69 46.24 -20.58
C ILE A 207 -27.34 46.81 -20.15
N GLU A 208 -26.49 47.29 -21.07
CA GLU A 208 -25.12 47.70 -20.78
C GLU A 208 -25.03 48.78 -19.70
N ASN A 209 -25.84 49.81 -19.77
CA ASN A 209 -25.85 50.90 -18.78
C ASN A 209 -26.57 50.54 -17.45
N ARG A 210 -27.49 49.55 -17.49
CA ARG A 210 -28.32 49.22 -16.32
C ARG A 210 -27.77 48.02 -15.51
N SER A 211 -27.06 47.16 -16.17
CA SER A 211 -26.63 45.87 -15.58
C SER A 211 -25.27 45.40 -16.11
N PRO A 212 -24.16 46.13 -15.91
CA PRO A 212 -22.85 45.80 -16.47
C PRO A 212 -22.34 44.43 -16.07
N LYS A 213 -22.73 43.91 -14.89
CA LYS A 213 -22.37 42.55 -14.46
C LYS A 213 -23.07 41.46 -15.26
N GLN A 214 -24.30 41.68 -15.73
CA GLN A 214 -25.00 40.75 -16.61
C GLN A 214 -24.33 40.73 -18.00
N VAL A 215 -23.91 41.88 -18.52
CA VAL A 215 -23.12 41.94 -19.76
C VAL A 215 -21.81 41.19 -19.64
N ALA A 216 -21.07 41.36 -18.57
CA ALA A 216 -19.82 40.65 -18.31
C ALA A 216 -20.03 39.12 -18.29
N ILE A 217 -21.13 38.61 -17.72
CA ILE A 217 -21.48 37.20 -17.71
C ILE A 217 -21.74 36.70 -19.14
N LEU A 218 -22.53 37.45 -19.91
CA LEU A 218 -22.83 37.03 -21.30
C LEU A 218 -21.57 37.03 -22.18
N LEU A 219 -20.72 38.05 -22.08
CA LEU A 219 -19.44 38.11 -22.82
C LEU A 219 -18.48 36.99 -22.42
N GLU A 220 -18.38 36.67 -21.10
CA GLU A 220 -17.57 35.52 -20.65
C GLU A 220 -18.07 34.18 -21.25
N LEU A 221 -19.39 34.00 -21.30
CA LEU A 221 -19.98 32.77 -21.92
C LEU A 221 -19.78 32.75 -23.45
N VAL A 222 -19.92 33.91 -24.13
CA VAL A 222 -19.67 34.01 -25.59
C VAL A 222 -18.22 33.67 -25.92
N SER A 223 -17.26 34.05 -25.07
CA SER A 223 -15.84 33.77 -25.28
C SER A 223 -15.49 32.27 -25.19
N LYS A 224 -16.35 31.46 -24.61
CA LYS A 224 -16.12 30.02 -24.45
C LYS A 224 -16.49 29.24 -25.72
N LYS A 225 -15.66 28.26 -26.07
CA LYS A 225 -15.89 27.39 -27.22
C LYS A 225 -17.26 26.72 -27.19
N ASP A 226 -17.65 26.17 -26.02
CA ASP A 226 -18.90 25.44 -25.81
C ASP A 226 -20.03 26.33 -25.28
N LYS A 227 -19.81 27.68 -25.20
CA LYS A 227 -20.76 28.64 -24.63
C LYS A 227 -21.26 28.26 -23.23
N THR A 228 -20.42 27.56 -22.43
CA THR A 228 -20.73 27.00 -21.14
C THR A 228 -19.56 27.21 -20.17
N GLU A 229 -19.85 27.60 -18.94
CA GLU A 229 -18.85 27.74 -17.89
C GLU A 229 -19.47 27.39 -16.52
N SER A 230 -18.67 26.99 -15.54
CA SER A 230 -19.16 26.75 -14.18
C SER A 230 -19.65 28.05 -13.52
N LEU A 231 -20.75 27.98 -12.79
CA LEU A 231 -21.32 29.14 -12.08
C LEU A 231 -20.28 29.81 -11.18
N ALA A 232 -19.49 29.00 -10.44
CA ALA A 232 -18.46 29.51 -9.55
C ALA A 232 -17.35 30.29 -10.30
N ALA A 233 -16.92 29.81 -11.48
CA ALA A 233 -15.91 30.46 -12.29
C ALA A 233 -16.43 31.77 -12.89
N ILE A 234 -17.67 31.78 -13.38
CA ILE A 234 -18.33 32.98 -13.90
C ILE A 234 -18.38 34.06 -12.80
N LEU A 235 -18.90 33.70 -11.61
CA LEU A 235 -19.02 34.64 -10.51
C LEU A 235 -17.68 35.24 -10.06
N LYS A 236 -16.62 34.37 -10.05
CA LYS A 236 -15.27 34.82 -9.69
C LYS A 236 -14.66 35.76 -10.75
N LYS A 237 -14.81 35.45 -12.04
CA LYS A 237 -14.21 36.22 -13.15
C LYS A 237 -14.91 37.55 -13.38
N THR A 238 -16.25 37.53 -13.30
CA THR A 238 -17.06 38.74 -13.58
C THR A 238 -17.37 39.58 -12.33
N SER A 239 -16.94 39.13 -11.15
CA SER A 239 -17.29 39.73 -9.86
C SER A 239 -18.81 39.94 -9.71
N ALA A 240 -19.61 39.08 -10.36
CA ALA A 240 -21.07 39.12 -10.32
C ALA A 240 -21.62 38.28 -9.16
N THR A 241 -22.88 38.48 -8.83
CA THR A 241 -23.61 37.69 -7.83
C THR A 241 -24.46 36.59 -8.47
N LYS A 242 -24.85 35.61 -7.71
CA LYS A 242 -25.76 34.55 -8.21
C LYS A 242 -27.08 35.14 -8.72
N SER A 243 -27.61 36.16 -8.08
CA SER A 243 -28.85 36.88 -8.48
C SER A 243 -28.75 37.46 -9.89
N SER A 244 -27.55 37.87 -10.34
CA SER A 244 -27.35 38.36 -11.72
C SER A 244 -27.52 37.25 -12.76
N VAL A 245 -27.04 36.02 -12.44
CA VAL A 245 -27.21 34.84 -13.30
C VAL A 245 -28.66 34.36 -13.27
N ASP A 246 -29.30 34.30 -12.12
CA ASP A 246 -30.70 33.93 -11.95
C ASP A 246 -31.64 34.90 -12.74
N SER A 247 -31.31 36.18 -12.78
CA SER A 247 -32.02 37.20 -13.56
C SER A 247 -31.89 36.93 -15.08
N LEU A 248 -30.68 36.56 -15.57
CA LEU A 248 -30.46 36.18 -16.98
C LEU A 248 -31.19 34.87 -17.34
N ALA A 249 -31.25 33.92 -16.38
CA ALA A 249 -31.99 32.69 -16.55
C ALA A 249 -33.52 32.93 -16.65
N LYS A 250 -34.08 33.81 -15.81
CA LYS A 250 -35.50 34.23 -15.88
C LYS A 250 -35.84 34.90 -17.22
N LYS A 251 -34.90 35.61 -17.83
CA LYS A 251 -35.05 36.22 -19.16
C LYS A 251 -34.83 35.26 -20.31
N GLY A 252 -34.53 33.97 -20.05
CA GLY A 252 -34.31 32.96 -21.04
C GLY A 252 -33.02 33.09 -21.87
N LEU A 253 -32.05 33.88 -21.38
CA LEU A 253 -30.78 34.16 -22.06
C LEU A 253 -29.73 33.10 -21.72
N VAL A 254 -29.80 32.53 -20.49
CA VAL A 254 -28.93 31.47 -20.00
C VAL A 254 -29.75 30.35 -19.34
N GLU A 255 -29.22 29.17 -19.37
CA GLU A 255 -29.72 28.00 -18.64
C GLU A 255 -28.74 27.60 -17.56
N ILE A 256 -29.28 27.37 -16.36
CA ILE A 256 -28.49 26.83 -15.23
C ILE A 256 -28.82 25.34 -15.13
N PHE A 257 -27.80 24.49 -15.24
CA PHE A 257 -27.95 23.03 -15.14
C PHE A 257 -26.87 22.44 -14.26
N GLU A 258 -27.17 21.31 -13.66
CA GLU A 258 -26.22 20.58 -12.84
C GLU A 258 -25.41 19.62 -13.74
N LYS A 259 -24.08 19.69 -13.60
CA LYS A 259 -23.14 18.83 -14.34
C LYS A 259 -22.19 18.15 -13.38
N GLU A 260 -21.90 16.88 -13.65
CA GLU A 260 -20.88 16.13 -12.93
C GLU A 260 -19.49 16.76 -13.13
N ILE A 261 -18.74 16.88 -12.03
CA ILE A 261 -17.35 17.36 -12.04
C ILE A 261 -16.45 16.27 -11.51
N GLU A 262 -15.43 15.88 -12.29
CA GLU A 262 -14.39 14.99 -11.84
C GLU A 262 -13.40 15.75 -10.92
N ARG A 263 -13.15 15.23 -9.72
CA ARG A 263 -12.08 15.70 -8.84
C ARG A 263 -10.76 15.16 -9.40
N LYS A 264 -10.07 15.98 -10.20
CA LYS A 264 -8.75 15.60 -10.72
C LYS A 264 -7.70 15.82 -9.63
N TYR A 265 -6.88 14.80 -9.39
CA TYR A 265 -5.67 14.96 -8.60
C TYR A 265 -4.66 15.76 -9.44
N LYS A 266 -4.28 16.95 -8.98
CA LYS A 266 -3.25 17.77 -9.60
C LYS A 266 -2.14 18.01 -8.59
N GLU A 267 -0.97 17.45 -8.84
CA GLU A 267 0.29 17.95 -8.29
C GLU A 267 0.98 18.73 -9.42
N GLU A 268 1.20 20.01 -9.24
CA GLU A 268 1.91 20.84 -10.22
C GLU A 268 3.41 20.78 -9.95
N TYR A 269 4.14 20.06 -10.78
CA TYR A 269 5.59 20.12 -10.89
C TYR A 269 5.91 20.59 -12.32
N LYS A 270 6.60 21.72 -12.45
CA LYS A 270 7.00 22.23 -13.77
C LYS A 270 8.30 21.56 -14.19
N GLU A 271 8.20 20.54 -15.03
CA GLU A 271 9.34 19.92 -15.71
C GLU A 271 9.25 20.25 -17.20
N SER A 272 10.36 20.71 -17.79
CA SER A 272 10.44 20.86 -19.24
C SER A 272 10.48 19.49 -19.89
N LEU A 273 9.71 19.29 -20.96
CA LEU A 273 9.82 18.12 -21.81
C LEU A 273 11.25 18.10 -22.39
N GLN A 274 12.05 17.14 -21.97
CA GLN A 274 13.32 16.81 -22.59
C GLN A 274 13.11 15.63 -23.52
N GLU A 275 13.46 15.78 -24.78
CA GLU A 275 13.56 14.66 -25.71
C GLU A 275 14.85 13.91 -25.38
N PHE A 276 14.73 12.63 -25.09
CA PHE A 276 15.84 11.74 -24.80
C PHE A 276 16.08 10.82 -25.99
N GLU A 277 17.30 10.79 -26.50
CA GLU A 277 17.70 9.77 -27.45
C GLU A 277 17.86 8.43 -26.74
N LEU A 278 17.25 7.39 -27.30
CA LEU A 278 17.34 6.03 -26.78
C LEU A 278 18.69 5.41 -27.13
N THR A 279 19.34 4.81 -26.15
CA THR A 279 20.54 4.01 -26.40
C THR A 279 20.19 2.74 -27.17
N GLU A 280 21.18 2.15 -27.87
CA GLU A 280 20.97 0.90 -28.63
C GLU A 280 20.46 -0.25 -27.75
N ARG A 281 20.93 -0.32 -26.49
CA ARG A 281 20.44 -1.32 -25.51
C ARG A 281 18.99 -1.09 -25.12
N GLN A 282 18.57 0.16 -24.93
CA GLN A 282 17.17 0.49 -24.67
C GLN A 282 16.28 0.14 -25.86
N LYS A 283 16.71 0.42 -27.08
CA LYS A 283 16.00 0.04 -28.31
C LYS A 283 15.82 -1.49 -28.39
N ALA A 284 16.87 -2.25 -28.14
CA ALA A 284 16.83 -3.72 -28.15
C ALA A 284 15.85 -4.28 -27.09
N VAL A 285 15.82 -3.68 -25.89
CA VAL A 285 14.86 -4.05 -24.83
C VAL A 285 13.42 -3.76 -25.27
N ILE A 286 13.16 -2.59 -25.85
CA ILE A 286 11.84 -2.19 -26.34
C ILE A 286 11.39 -3.14 -27.43
N GLU A 287 12.22 -3.43 -28.40
CA GLU A 287 11.93 -4.35 -29.53
C GLU A 287 11.55 -5.75 -29.03
N GLU A 288 12.31 -6.29 -28.06
CA GLU A 288 12.08 -7.62 -27.53
C GLU A 288 10.74 -7.74 -26.78
N VAL A 289 10.38 -6.72 -25.99
CA VAL A 289 9.10 -6.72 -25.27
C VAL A 289 7.94 -6.45 -26.23
N SER A 290 8.13 -5.57 -27.22
CA SER A 290 7.11 -5.25 -28.24
C SER A 290 6.67 -6.46 -29.05
N LYS A 291 7.58 -7.37 -29.38
CA LYS A 291 7.25 -8.65 -30.06
C LYS A 291 6.22 -9.47 -29.28
N SER A 292 6.31 -9.50 -27.94
CA SER A 292 5.33 -10.20 -27.11
C SER A 292 3.99 -9.46 -27.01
N ILE A 293 4.02 -8.11 -27.04
CA ILE A 293 2.80 -7.28 -27.05
C ILE A 293 2.00 -7.48 -28.34
N GLU A 294 2.67 -7.51 -29.50
CA GLU A 294 2.07 -7.75 -30.83
C GLU A 294 1.41 -9.12 -30.90
N ARG A 295 2.12 -10.16 -30.42
CA ARG A 295 1.65 -11.54 -30.47
C ARG A 295 0.59 -11.86 -29.44
N ASN A 296 0.24 -10.95 -28.52
CA ASN A 296 -0.59 -11.21 -27.34
C ASN A 296 -0.08 -12.40 -26.53
N GLU A 297 1.23 -12.47 -26.33
CA GLU A 297 1.88 -13.59 -25.66
C GLU A 297 2.22 -13.22 -24.22
N PHE A 298 1.79 -14.07 -23.28
CA PHE A 298 2.25 -13.93 -21.91
C PHE A 298 3.71 -14.31 -21.77
N LYS A 299 4.52 -13.36 -21.36
CA LYS A 299 5.92 -13.57 -20.99
C LYS A 299 6.29 -12.62 -19.85
N THR A 300 7.06 -13.12 -18.91
CA THR A 300 7.60 -12.29 -17.83
C THR A 300 9.05 -11.92 -18.16
N PHE A 301 9.31 -10.61 -18.16
CA PHE A 301 10.64 -10.04 -18.37
C PHE A 301 11.16 -9.46 -17.06
N LEU A 302 12.44 -9.66 -16.76
CA LEU A 302 13.16 -9.00 -15.69
C LEU A 302 14.13 -7.99 -16.32
N LEU A 303 13.85 -6.70 -16.17
CA LEU A 303 14.72 -5.62 -16.63
C LEU A 303 15.65 -5.22 -15.47
N HIS A 304 16.87 -5.78 -15.50
CA HIS A 304 17.93 -5.42 -14.58
C HIS A 304 18.72 -4.25 -15.16
N GLY A 305 18.53 -3.06 -14.59
CA GLY A 305 19.21 -1.85 -15.07
C GLY A 305 19.69 -1.00 -13.91
N VAL A 306 20.95 -0.57 -13.95
CA VAL A 306 21.53 0.28 -12.92
C VAL A 306 20.70 1.55 -12.68
N THR A 307 20.85 2.16 -11.50
CA THR A 307 20.18 3.43 -11.21
C THR A 307 20.62 4.50 -12.22
N GLY A 308 19.66 5.15 -12.90
CA GLY A 308 19.98 6.12 -13.97
C GLY A 308 20.17 5.50 -15.36
N SER A 309 19.85 4.21 -15.57
CA SER A 309 19.93 3.55 -16.90
C SER A 309 18.75 3.89 -17.84
N GLY A 310 17.82 4.75 -17.41
CA GLY A 310 16.69 5.15 -18.24
C GLY A 310 15.53 4.15 -18.29
N LYS A 311 15.37 3.24 -17.32
CA LYS A 311 14.24 2.28 -17.23
C LYS A 311 12.89 2.95 -17.44
N THR A 312 12.66 4.12 -16.83
CA THR A 312 11.40 4.86 -16.96
C THR A 312 11.13 5.26 -18.41
N GLN A 313 12.16 5.62 -19.18
CA GLN A 313 12.01 5.95 -20.60
C GLN A 313 11.59 4.72 -21.41
N VAL A 314 12.19 3.55 -21.12
CA VAL A 314 11.78 2.27 -21.74
C VAL A 314 10.29 2.00 -21.45
N TYR A 315 9.82 2.24 -20.22
CA TYR A 315 8.40 2.06 -19.90
C TYR A 315 7.52 3.02 -20.70
N ILE A 316 7.90 4.29 -20.83
CA ILE A 316 7.15 5.29 -21.59
C ILE A 316 7.02 4.86 -23.07
N GLU A 317 8.12 4.43 -23.69
CA GLU A 317 8.09 4.02 -25.11
C GLU A 317 7.25 2.75 -25.31
N LEU A 318 7.36 1.77 -24.42
CA LEU A 318 6.51 0.57 -24.46
C LEU A 318 5.03 0.90 -24.28
N VAL A 319 4.70 1.85 -23.41
CA VAL A 319 3.30 2.30 -23.24
C VAL A 319 2.81 3.02 -24.48
N LYS A 320 3.62 3.89 -25.11
CA LYS A 320 3.26 4.51 -26.41
C LYS A 320 2.95 3.45 -27.46
N PHE A 321 3.77 2.41 -27.53
CA PHE A 321 3.58 1.28 -28.45
C PHE A 321 2.26 0.53 -28.17
N VAL A 322 1.95 0.24 -26.91
CA VAL A 322 0.68 -0.39 -26.49
C VAL A 322 -0.53 0.45 -26.90
N LEU A 323 -0.44 1.77 -26.68
CA LEU A 323 -1.53 2.69 -27.05
C LEU A 323 -1.74 2.78 -28.56
N ALA A 324 -0.68 2.67 -29.35
CA ALA A 324 -0.77 2.62 -30.81
C ALA A 324 -1.51 1.37 -31.32
N LEU A 325 -1.50 0.29 -30.56
CA LEU A 325 -2.25 -0.95 -30.82
C LEU A 325 -3.68 -0.96 -30.22
N ASP A 326 -4.16 0.20 -29.77
CA ASP A 326 -5.46 0.37 -29.07
C ASP A 326 -5.63 -0.55 -27.85
N LYS A 327 -4.54 -0.84 -27.15
CA LYS A 327 -4.51 -1.56 -25.90
C LYS A 327 -4.23 -0.62 -24.74
N ASN A 328 -4.40 -1.12 -23.52
CA ASN A 328 -4.22 -0.37 -22.29
C ASN A 328 -2.98 -0.86 -21.52
N ALA A 329 -2.40 0.02 -20.70
CA ALA A 329 -1.23 -0.29 -19.92
C ALA A 329 -1.47 -0.07 -18.41
N LEU A 330 -0.96 -0.99 -17.59
CA LEU A 330 -0.93 -0.89 -16.13
C LEU A 330 0.52 -0.74 -15.67
N ILE A 331 0.82 0.33 -14.93
CA ILE A 331 2.14 0.58 -14.34
C ILE A 331 2.01 0.58 -12.81
N LEU A 332 2.64 -0.39 -12.18
CA LEU A 332 2.75 -0.45 -10.73
C LEU A 332 4.08 0.18 -10.29
N VAL A 333 4.01 1.09 -9.34
CA VAL A 333 5.18 1.74 -8.73
C VAL A 333 5.05 1.70 -7.21
N PRO A 334 6.16 1.64 -6.45
CA PRO A 334 6.10 1.79 -5.00
C PRO A 334 5.43 3.10 -4.61
N GLU A 335 4.63 3.09 -3.57
CA GLU A 335 3.86 4.28 -3.15
C GLU A 335 4.73 5.51 -2.90
N ILE A 336 5.92 5.29 -2.33
CA ILE A 336 6.90 6.35 -2.06
C ILE A 336 7.52 6.90 -3.36
N SER A 337 7.59 6.08 -4.41
CA SER A 337 8.15 6.47 -5.72
C SER A 337 7.16 7.25 -6.59
N LEU A 338 5.86 7.30 -6.22
CA LEU A 338 4.88 8.18 -6.87
C LEU A 338 5.14 9.65 -6.46
N THR A 339 6.27 10.16 -6.92
CA THR A 339 6.65 11.56 -6.70
C THR A 339 5.97 12.46 -7.73
N PRO A 340 5.83 13.77 -7.45
CA PRO A 340 5.32 14.73 -8.41
C PRO A 340 6.09 14.71 -9.74
N GLN A 341 7.40 14.47 -9.70
CA GLN A 341 8.26 14.38 -10.89
C GLN A 341 7.83 13.26 -11.83
N ILE A 342 7.75 12.02 -11.33
CA ILE A 342 7.33 10.85 -12.14
C ILE A 342 5.90 11.04 -12.65
N THR A 343 5.01 11.52 -11.79
CA THR A 343 3.61 11.77 -12.15
C THR A 343 3.51 12.81 -13.27
N THR A 344 4.21 13.94 -13.16
CA THR A 344 4.22 15.00 -14.18
C THR A 344 4.82 14.51 -15.49
N ARG A 345 5.93 13.76 -15.44
CA ARG A 345 6.55 13.18 -16.64
C ARG A 345 5.60 12.26 -17.39
N LEU A 346 4.84 11.43 -16.68
CA LEU A 346 3.84 10.56 -17.29
C LEU A 346 2.64 11.35 -17.84
N TYR A 347 2.16 12.38 -17.11
CA TYR A 347 1.12 13.26 -17.62
C TYR A 347 1.54 14.02 -18.87
N ASN A 348 2.79 14.49 -18.93
CA ASN A 348 3.32 15.19 -20.11
C ASN A 348 3.37 14.28 -21.34
N ASN A 349 3.59 12.97 -21.19
CA ASN A 349 3.62 12.01 -22.29
C ASN A 349 2.24 11.50 -22.70
N PHE A 350 1.31 11.32 -21.76
CA PHE A 350 0.04 10.62 -22.01
C PHE A 350 -1.21 11.51 -21.87
N GLY A 351 -1.04 12.75 -21.39
CA GLY A 351 -2.13 13.71 -21.26
C GLY A 351 -3.32 13.18 -20.45
N ASP A 352 -4.53 13.39 -20.96
CA ASP A 352 -5.78 12.99 -20.29
C ASP A 352 -6.06 11.47 -20.37
N THR A 353 -5.25 10.68 -21.08
CA THR A 353 -5.44 9.21 -21.16
C THR A 353 -4.92 8.47 -19.93
N ILE A 354 -4.14 9.13 -19.08
CA ILE A 354 -3.59 8.56 -17.85
C ILE A 354 -4.49 8.80 -16.64
N THR A 355 -4.55 7.82 -15.76
CA THR A 355 -5.11 7.96 -14.40
C THR A 355 -4.13 7.44 -13.36
N VAL A 356 -3.88 8.25 -12.34
CA VAL A 356 -3.01 7.90 -11.21
C VAL A 356 -3.85 7.47 -10.02
N LEU A 357 -3.45 6.38 -9.34
CA LEU A 357 -4.12 5.82 -8.16
C LEU A 357 -3.12 5.63 -7.01
N HIS A 358 -3.30 6.34 -5.89
CA HIS A 358 -2.47 6.18 -4.70
C HIS A 358 -3.20 6.48 -3.38
N SER A 359 -2.61 6.13 -2.23
CA SER A 359 -3.26 6.24 -0.92
C SER A 359 -3.47 7.69 -0.45
N ARG A 360 -2.65 8.64 -0.91
CA ARG A 360 -2.75 10.06 -0.55
C ARG A 360 -3.95 10.78 -1.19
N MET A 361 -4.61 10.16 -2.18
CA MET A 361 -5.86 10.67 -2.74
C MET A 361 -6.97 10.65 -1.71
N SER A 362 -7.80 11.70 -1.69
CA SER A 362 -9.05 11.69 -0.94
C SER A 362 -9.99 10.58 -1.46
N LEU A 363 -10.94 10.17 -0.65
CA LEU A 363 -11.93 9.16 -1.07
C LEU A 363 -12.65 9.59 -2.35
N GLY A 364 -12.98 10.89 -2.50
CA GLY A 364 -13.65 11.42 -3.68
C GLY A 364 -12.78 11.38 -4.94
N GLU A 365 -11.51 11.79 -4.86
CA GLU A 365 -10.56 11.72 -5.99
C GLU A 365 -10.34 10.28 -6.44
N ARG A 366 -10.21 9.34 -5.47
CA ARG A 366 -10.05 7.91 -5.76
C ARG A 366 -11.28 7.32 -6.45
N TYR A 367 -12.46 7.72 -6.00
CA TYR A 367 -13.72 7.28 -6.60
C TYR A 367 -13.87 7.81 -8.04
N ASP A 368 -13.62 9.10 -8.25
CA ASP A 368 -13.73 9.70 -9.58
C ASP A 368 -12.70 9.11 -10.55
N SER A 369 -11.46 8.85 -10.09
CA SER A 369 -10.42 8.15 -10.87
C SER A 369 -10.84 6.71 -11.22
N TRP A 370 -11.40 5.98 -10.26
CA TRP A 370 -11.89 4.61 -10.47
C TRP A 370 -13.06 4.59 -11.50
N ARG A 371 -14.02 5.50 -11.36
CA ARG A 371 -15.12 5.66 -12.36
C ARG A 371 -14.59 6.01 -13.76
N ARG A 372 -13.57 6.86 -13.85
CA ARG A 372 -12.92 7.21 -15.10
C ARG A 372 -12.34 5.99 -15.82
N ILE A 373 -11.72 5.07 -15.06
CA ILE A 373 -11.19 3.81 -15.59
C ILE A 373 -12.34 2.88 -16.01
N LEU A 374 -13.34 2.69 -15.15
CA LEU A 374 -14.51 1.85 -15.42
C LEU A 374 -15.25 2.29 -16.68
N ASN A 375 -15.41 3.61 -16.89
CA ASN A 375 -16.03 4.22 -18.06
C ASN A 375 -15.09 4.27 -19.29
N LYS A 376 -13.95 3.56 -19.28
CA LYS A 376 -12.97 3.46 -20.39
C LYS A 376 -12.40 4.81 -20.88
N LYS A 377 -12.44 5.86 -20.03
CA LYS A 377 -11.85 7.17 -20.33
C LYS A 377 -10.33 7.18 -20.13
N SER A 378 -9.78 6.17 -19.45
CA SER A 378 -8.36 6.02 -19.16
C SER A 378 -7.80 4.80 -19.86
N LYS A 379 -6.69 4.98 -20.59
CA LYS A 379 -5.95 3.91 -21.27
C LYS A 379 -4.68 3.50 -20.50
N VAL A 380 -4.14 4.39 -19.69
CA VAL A 380 -2.96 4.14 -18.85
C VAL A 380 -3.33 4.33 -17.39
N VAL A 381 -3.10 3.30 -16.58
CA VAL A 381 -3.27 3.37 -15.13
C VAL A 381 -1.92 3.24 -14.45
N VAL A 382 -1.59 4.22 -13.61
CA VAL A 382 -0.36 4.23 -12.82
C VAL A 382 -0.73 4.26 -11.34
N GLY A 383 -0.10 3.44 -10.53
CA GLY A 383 -0.39 3.51 -9.11
C GLY A 383 0.41 2.55 -8.24
N ALA A 384 0.14 2.62 -6.94
CA ALA A 384 0.69 1.68 -5.97
C ALA A 384 0.02 0.29 -6.12
N ARG A 385 0.36 -0.62 -5.23
CA ARG A 385 -0.15 -2.01 -5.23
C ARG A 385 -1.66 -2.14 -5.48
N SER A 386 -2.48 -1.20 -5.02
CA SER A 386 -3.94 -1.25 -5.20
C SER A 386 -4.40 -0.95 -6.63
N ALA A 387 -3.56 -0.33 -7.46
CA ALA A 387 -3.87 -0.09 -8.87
C ALA A 387 -4.01 -1.38 -9.69
N LEU A 388 -3.46 -2.49 -9.18
CA LEU A 388 -3.62 -3.82 -9.75
C LEU A 388 -5.10 -4.23 -9.93
N PHE A 389 -5.99 -3.73 -9.08
CA PHE A 389 -7.42 -4.04 -9.07
C PHE A 389 -8.28 -2.98 -9.79
N ALA A 390 -7.63 -2.04 -10.49
CA ALA A 390 -8.35 -1.08 -11.32
C ALA A 390 -9.16 -1.81 -12.42
N PRO A 391 -10.40 -1.40 -12.71
CA PRO A 391 -11.25 -2.05 -13.72
C PRO A 391 -10.78 -1.70 -15.15
N LEU A 392 -9.49 -1.98 -15.45
CA LEU A 392 -8.85 -1.71 -16.73
C LEU A 392 -9.06 -2.90 -17.66
N SER A 393 -9.75 -2.66 -18.76
CA SER A 393 -9.99 -3.66 -19.82
C SER A 393 -8.82 -3.68 -20.83
N ASN A 394 -8.75 -4.73 -21.67
CA ASN A 394 -7.83 -4.84 -22.80
C ASN A 394 -6.36 -4.49 -22.46
N ILE A 395 -5.82 -5.06 -21.38
CA ILE A 395 -4.46 -4.80 -20.93
C ILE A 395 -3.48 -5.46 -21.92
N GLY A 396 -2.60 -4.65 -22.53
CA GLY A 396 -1.54 -5.11 -23.43
C GLY A 396 -0.16 -5.19 -22.77
N LEU A 397 0.04 -4.53 -21.62
CA LEU A 397 1.30 -4.53 -20.89
C LEU A 397 1.06 -4.24 -19.41
N ILE A 398 1.77 -4.98 -18.55
CA ILE A 398 1.87 -4.67 -17.12
C ILE A 398 3.33 -4.38 -16.79
N VAL A 399 3.61 -3.22 -16.21
CA VAL A 399 4.94 -2.84 -15.72
C VAL A 399 4.92 -2.83 -14.20
N VAL A 400 5.94 -3.41 -13.57
CA VAL A 400 6.17 -3.34 -12.12
C VAL A 400 7.55 -2.73 -11.89
N ASP A 401 7.60 -1.45 -11.57
CA ASP A 401 8.86 -0.75 -11.30
C ASP A 401 9.33 -1.02 -9.87
N GLU A 402 10.65 -1.04 -9.66
CA GLU A 402 11.27 -1.40 -8.37
C GLU A 402 10.65 -2.68 -7.77
N GLU A 403 10.59 -3.77 -8.55
CA GLU A 403 9.87 -5.01 -8.27
C GLU A 403 10.20 -5.64 -6.91
N HIS A 404 11.43 -5.36 -6.41
CA HIS A 404 11.95 -5.82 -5.12
C HIS A 404 11.32 -5.11 -3.91
N ASP A 405 10.56 -4.01 -4.14
CA ASP A 405 10.07 -3.18 -3.05
C ASP A 405 9.08 -3.92 -2.14
N ALA A 406 9.34 -3.86 -0.83
CA ALA A 406 8.51 -4.52 0.17
C ALA A 406 7.07 -3.97 0.25
N SER A 407 6.81 -2.75 -0.24
CA SER A 407 5.48 -2.13 -0.24
C SER A 407 4.48 -2.80 -1.18
N TYR A 408 4.95 -3.64 -2.11
CA TYR A 408 4.06 -4.47 -2.93
C TYR A 408 3.34 -5.56 -2.15
N LYS A 409 3.84 -5.94 -0.97
CA LYS A 409 3.14 -6.86 -0.07
C LYS A 409 2.14 -6.12 0.80
N GLN A 410 0.87 -6.57 0.81
CA GLN A 410 -0.14 -6.07 1.72
C GLN A 410 0.00 -6.73 3.10
N ALA A 411 0.34 -5.95 4.14
CA ALA A 411 0.54 -6.45 5.49
C ALA A 411 -0.68 -6.26 6.40
N ASP A 412 -1.42 -5.15 6.23
CA ASP A 412 -2.41 -4.68 7.22
C ASP A 412 -3.81 -5.27 7.05
N MET A 413 -4.18 -5.67 5.84
CA MET A 413 -5.52 -6.16 5.49
C MET A 413 -5.45 -7.54 4.83
N ILE A 414 -6.57 -8.25 4.84
CA ILE A 414 -6.76 -9.51 4.14
C ILE A 414 -7.48 -9.21 2.81
N PRO A 415 -7.05 -9.88 1.71
CA PRO A 415 -5.92 -10.81 1.58
C PRO A 415 -4.54 -10.13 1.71
N LYS A 416 -3.57 -10.86 2.27
CA LYS A 416 -2.17 -10.42 2.35
C LYS A 416 -1.42 -10.73 1.05
N TYR A 417 -1.86 -10.16 -0.07
CA TYR A 417 -1.31 -10.42 -1.40
C TYR A 417 0.00 -9.67 -1.65
N ASN A 418 0.79 -10.18 -2.60
CA ASN A 418 1.94 -9.48 -3.18
C ASN A 418 1.55 -8.99 -4.57
N ALA A 419 1.60 -7.67 -4.82
CA ALA A 419 1.14 -7.09 -6.08
C ALA A 419 2.04 -7.46 -7.26
N ARG A 420 3.38 -7.60 -7.08
CA ARG A 420 4.29 -8.10 -8.12
C ARG A 420 3.87 -9.49 -8.60
N ASP A 421 3.73 -10.43 -7.68
CA ASP A 421 3.41 -11.82 -8.02
C ASP A 421 1.99 -11.94 -8.58
N SER A 422 1.07 -11.15 -8.04
CA SER A 422 -0.31 -11.07 -8.54
C SER A 422 -0.38 -10.42 -9.93
N ALA A 423 0.49 -9.46 -10.25
CA ALA A 423 0.59 -8.85 -11.58
C ALA A 423 1.04 -9.87 -12.64
N ILE A 424 1.97 -10.77 -12.29
CA ILE A 424 2.40 -11.86 -13.18
C ILE A 424 1.23 -12.80 -13.49
N VAL A 425 0.44 -13.15 -12.49
CA VAL A 425 -0.74 -14.01 -12.69
C VAL A 425 -1.83 -13.28 -13.50
N LEU A 426 -2.06 -12.00 -13.23
CA LEU A 426 -2.97 -11.19 -14.03
C LEU A 426 -2.52 -11.14 -15.50
N GLY A 427 -1.22 -10.92 -15.77
CA GLY A 427 -0.65 -10.94 -17.11
C GLY A 427 -0.87 -12.28 -17.82
N LYS A 428 -0.71 -13.42 -17.09
CA LYS A 428 -1.01 -14.75 -17.61
C LYS A 428 -2.49 -14.92 -17.97
N ILE A 429 -3.41 -14.46 -17.11
CA ILE A 429 -4.86 -14.54 -17.35
C ILE A 429 -5.27 -13.65 -18.53
N ARG A 430 -4.64 -12.48 -18.66
CA ARG A 430 -4.91 -11.49 -19.73
C ARG A 430 -4.12 -11.74 -21.01
N ASN A 431 -3.24 -12.73 -20.98
CA ASN A 431 -2.35 -13.09 -22.10
C ASN A 431 -1.51 -11.92 -22.61
N CYS A 432 -0.91 -11.18 -21.69
CA CYS A 432 -0.06 -10.02 -21.98
C CYS A 432 1.29 -10.10 -21.24
N PRO A 433 2.35 -9.47 -21.78
CA PRO A 433 3.66 -9.46 -21.13
C PRO A 433 3.65 -8.64 -19.83
N VAL A 434 4.51 -9.08 -18.90
CA VAL A 434 4.78 -8.40 -17.63
C VAL A 434 6.25 -8.05 -17.55
N LEU A 435 6.55 -6.77 -17.38
CA LEU A 435 7.91 -6.23 -17.27
C LEU A 435 8.19 -5.84 -15.81
N LEU A 436 9.09 -6.58 -15.17
CA LEU A 436 9.58 -6.31 -13.82
C LEU A 436 10.87 -5.51 -13.92
N GLY A 437 10.91 -4.29 -13.41
CA GLY A 437 12.10 -3.44 -13.46
C GLY A 437 12.75 -3.24 -12.11
N SER A 438 14.08 -3.34 -12.04
CA SER A 438 14.84 -3.07 -10.82
C SER A 438 16.32 -2.78 -11.12
N ALA A 439 16.94 -1.98 -10.25
CA ALA A 439 18.41 -1.85 -10.20
C ALA A 439 19.04 -2.94 -9.32
N THR A 440 18.29 -3.44 -8.37
CA THR A 440 18.69 -4.48 -7.41
C THR A 440 17.56 -5.49 -7.31
N PRO A 441 17.39 -6.36 -8.32
CA PRO A 441 16.31 -7.34 -8.33
C PRO A 441 16.23 -8.17 -7.05
N SER A 442 15.01 -8.61 -6.69
CA SER A 442 14.86 -9.56 -5.59
C SER A 442 15.54 -10.89 -5.95
N ILE A 443 16.07 -11.56 -4.94
CA ILE A 443 16.74 -12.86 -5.12
C ILE A 443 15.80 -13.86 -5.82
N GLU A 444 14.52 -13.85 -5.49
CA GLU A 444 13.50 -14.70 -6.12
C GLU A 444 13.29 -14.37 -7.61
N SER A 445 13.27 -13.08 -7.99
CA SER A 445 13.10 -12.67 -9.39
C SER A 445 14.34 -13.02 -10.22
N MET A 446 15.53 -12.76 -9.69
CA MET A 446 16.78 -13.12 -10.37
C MET A 446 16.92 -14.64 -10.52
N TYR A 447 16.60 -15.43 -9.49
CA TYR A 447 16.56 -16.88 -9.57
C TYR A 447 15.62 -17.38 -10.67
N ASN A 448 14.40 -16.82 -10.76
CA ASN A 448 13.46 -17.15 -11.82
C ASN A 448 13.97 -16.77 -13.21
N ALA A 449 14.72 -15.67 -13.32
CA ALA A 449 15.29 -15.25 -14.60
C ALA A 449 16.46 -16.15 -15.04
N LEU A 450 17.36 -16.49 -14.14
CA LEU A 450 18.50 -17.38 -14.44
C LEU A 450 18.07 -18.81 -14.74
N ASN A 451 16.94 -19.27 -14.17
CA ASN A 451 16.35 -20.58 -14.47
C ASN A 451 15.37 -20.55 -15.66
N GLY A 452 15.38 -19.51 -16.49
CA GLY A 452 14.61 -19.43 -17.73
C GLY A 452 13.10 -19.23 -17.57
N LYS A 453 12.60 -19.05 -16.33
CA LYS A 453 11.19 -18.76 -16.08
C LYS A 453 10.82 -17.32 -16.44
N TYR A 454 11.75 -16.37 -16.28
CA TYR A 454 11.66 -15.01 -16.76
C TYR A 454 12.74 -14.79 -17.83
N LYS A 455 12.50 -13.86 -18.75
CA LYS A 455 13.55 -13.43 -19.68
C LYS A 455 14.31 -12.25 -19.06
N LEU A 456 15.63 -12.44 -18.86
CA LEU A 456 16.49 -11.38 -18.34
C LEU A 456 16.81 -10.40 -19.47
N LEU A 457 16.65 -9.09 -19.18
CA LEU A 457 17.03 -7.95 -20.01
C LEU A 457 17.94 -7.04 -19.20
N ASN A 458 19.07 -6.61 -19.76
CA ASN A 458 20.09 -5.86 -19.01
C ASN A 458 20.32 -4.46 -19.56
N LEU A 459 20.36 -3.46 -18.65
CA LEU A 459 20.78 -2.08 -18.90
C LEU A 459 21.93 -1.71 -17.93
N PRO A 460 23.17 -2.15 -18.19
CA PRO A 460 24.27 -2.03 -17.24
C PRO A 460 24.88 -0.63 -17.16
N GLU A 461 24.55 0.27 -18.08
CA GLU A 461 25.15 1.59 -18.21
C GLU A 461 24.18 2.70 -17.79
N ARG A 462 24.69 3.78 -17.20
CA ARG A 462 23.93 5.00 -16.97
C ARG A 462 23.77 5.77 -18.27
N VAL A 463 22.64 6.45 -18.45
CA VAL A 463 22.46 7.44 -19.51
C VAL A 463 23.47 8.58 -19.25
N ASP A 464 24.01 9.19 -20.31
CA ASP A 464 24.98 10.29 -20.25
C ASP A 464 26.36 9.93 -19.67
N ASN A 465 26.73 8.64 -19.63
CA ASN A 465 28.01 8.16 -19.11
C ASN A 465 28.38 8.69 -17.71
N ALA A 466 27.37 9.06 -16.90
CA ALA A 466 27.57 9.54 -15.54
C ALA A 466 28.26 8.47 -14.68
N LYS A 467 29.35 8.86 -14.00
CA LYS A 467 30.08 7.94 -13.11
C LYS A 467 29.24 7.50 -11.91
N LEU A 468 29.50 6.29 -11.43
CA LEU A 468 28.96 5.85 -10.15
C LEU A 468 29.59 6.65 -9.01
N PRO A 469 28.85 6.95 -7.94
CA PRO A 469 29.41 7.68 -6.79
C PRO A 469 30.48 6.86 -6.09
N LYS A 470 31.43 7.56 -5.48
CA LYS A 470 32.44 6.94 -4.63
C LYS A 470 31.80 6.55 -3.29
N ILE A 471 31.79 5.26 -2.97
CA ILE A 471 31.29 4.76 -1.68
C ILE A 471 32.46 4.58 -0.73
N SER A 472 32.30 4.99 0.53
CA SER A 472 33.26 4.82 1.61
C SER A 472 32.58 4.24 2.85
N LEU A 473 33.13 3.18 3.40
CA LEU A 473 32.73 2.63 4.70
C LEU A 473 33.56 3.27 5.80
N VAL A 474 32.94 3.76 6.86
CA VAL A 474 33.60 4.34 8.02
C VAL A 474 33.27 3.52 9.25
N ASN A 475 34.31 2.92 9.86
CA ASN A 475 34.16 2.07 11.03
C ASN A 475 33.98 2.90 12.30
N VAL A 476 32.77 2.94 12.82
CA VAL A 476 32.38 3.70 14.03
C VAL A 476 33.20 3.28 15.25
N ILE A 477 33.51 1.99 15.39
CA ILE A 477 34.29 1.47 16.53
C ILE A 477 35.72 2.02 16.50
N VAL A 478 36.32 2.03 15.28
CA VAL A 478 37.68 2.58 15.07
C VAL A 478 37.71 4.09 15.33
N GLU A 479 36.72 4.81 14.81
CA GLU A 479 36.62 6.27 15.01
C GLU A 479 36.40 6.62 16.49
N LYS A 480 35.59 5.83 17.20
CA LYS A 480 35.40 5.98 18.65
C LYS A 480 36.70 5.78 19.44
N LYS A 481 37.48 4.74 19.12
CA LYS A 481 38.80 4.51 19.73
C LYS A 481 39.78 5.65 19.45
N LYS A 482 39.68 6.27 18.28
CA LYS A 482 40.49 7.44 17.90
C LYS A 482 39.96 8.77 18.45
N LYS A 483 38.88 8.76 19.23
CA LYS A 483 38.16 9.96 19.72
C LYS A 483 37.69 10.91 18.60
N ARG A 484 37.27 10.34 17.46
CA ARG A 484 36.77 11.05 16.27
C ARG A 484 35.26 10.87 16.09
N MET A 485 34.54 10.61 17.16
CA MET A 485 33.09 10.56 17.20
C MET A 485 32.53 11.80 17.89
N GLU A 486 31.55 12.41 17.23
CA GLU A 486 30.75 13.48 17.76
C GLU A 486 29.30 12.98 17.84
N ASN A 487 28.90 12.45 19.01
CA ASN A 487 27.63 11.75 19.20
C ASN A 487 27.43 10.60 18.19
N VAL A 488 26.49 10.75 17.23
CA VAL A 488 26.19 9.74 16.20
C VAL A 488 26.99 9.93 14.92
N PHE A 489 27.74 11.02 14.79
CA PHE A 489 28.51 11.35 13.61
C PHE A 489 29.99 11.02 13.77
N THR A 490 30.60 10.47 12.74
CA THR A 490 32.06 10.43 12.63
C THR A 490 32.57 11.77 12.15
N LYS A 491 33.77 12.16 12.60
CA LYS A 491 34.42 13.39 12.13
C LYS A 491 34.54 13.43 10.62
N THR A 492 34.84 12.29 9.99
CA THR A 492 34.89 12.15 8.53
C THR A 492 33.58 12.58 7.85
N LEU A 493 32.41 12.19 8.41
CA LEU A 493 31.13 12.59 7.83
C LEU A 493 30.84 14.07 8.07
N LEU A 494 31.17 14.62 9.25
CA LEU A 494 31.01 16.04 9.55
C LEU A 494 31.87 16.93 8.65
N ASP A 495 33.16 16.58 8.45
CA ASP A 495 34.09 17.32 7.57
C ASP A 495 33.56 17.37 6.11
N LYS A 496 32.94 16.27 5.64
CA LYS A 496 32.32 16.21 4.31
C LYS A 496 31.01 16.99 4.22
N ILE A 497 30.22 17.01 5.28
CA ILE A 497 29.01 17.86 5.35
C ILE A 497 29.43 19.33 5.25
N GLU A 498 30.44 19.76 6.01
CA GLU A 498 30.95 21.12 5.99
C GLU A 498 31.48 21.53 4.59
N ASP A 499 32.26 20.65 3.94
CA ASP A 499 32.77 20.88 2.58
C ASP A 499 31.61 21.11 1.59
N ARG A 500 30.55 20.29 1.65
CA ARG A 500 29.39 20.42 0.73
C ARG A 500 28.52 21.65 1.03
N LEU A 501 28.36 22.00 2.29
CA LEU A 501 27.65 23.23 2.67
C LEU A 501 28.40 24.48 2.15
N ASN A 502 29.72 24.51 2.26
CA ASN A 502 30.57 25.59 1.74
C ASN A 502 30.45 25.72 0.21
N LYS A 503 30.29 24.59 -0.50
CA LYS A 503 30.06 24.52 -1.96
C LYS A 503 28.60 24.77 -2.37
N LYS A 504 27.68 24.94 -1.43
CA LYS A 504 26.22 25.03 -1.66
C LYS A 504 25.63 23.84 -2.41
N GLU A 505 26.20 22.66 -2.22
CA GLU A 505 25.74 21.41 -2.80
C GLU A 505 24.69 20.73 -1.91
N GLY A 506 23.82 19.89 -2.50
CA GLY A 506 22.76 19.21 -1.78
C GLY A 506 23.26 17.98 -1.01
N ILE A 507 22.75 17.77 0.19
CA ILE A 507 23.14 16.69 1.08
C ILE A 507 21.90 15.87 1.46
N ILE A 508 22.04 14.53 1.46
CA ILE A 508 21.02 13.62 1.99
C ILE A 508 21.63 12.82 3.14
N ILE A 509 20.98 12.86 4.31
CA ILE A 509 21.35 12.03 5.46
C ILE A 509 20.26 10.97 5.68
N LEU A 510 20.67 9.71 5.55
CA LEU A 510 19.81 8.56 5.77
C LEU A 510 19.93 8.08 7.21
N GLN A 511 18.78 8.09 7.91
CA GLN A 511 18.63 7.45 9.22
C GLN A 511 17.46 6.48 9.16
N ASN A 512 17.72 5.20 9.24
CA ASN A 512 16.65 4.20 9.27
C ASN A 512 16.09 4.07 10.70
N ARG A 513 14.96 4.73 10.98
CA ARG A 513 14.37 4.88 12.32
C ARG A 513 13.56 3.68 12.81
N ARG A 514 13.31 2.66 12.00
CA ARG A 514 12.40 1.55 12.35
C ARG A 514 13.16 0.29 12.74
N GLY A 515 13.39 0.13 14.05
CA GLY A 515 13.89 -1.11 14.63
C GLY A 515 13.71 -1.15 16.14
N PHE A 516 12.58 -1.65 16.62
CA PHE A 516 12.38 -2.09 18.00
C PHE A 516 12.90 -3.52 18.19
N SER A 517 14.13 -3.81 17.83
CA SER A 517 14.69 -5.10 18.19
C SER A 517 15.76 -4.90 19.24
N THR A 518 15.48 -5.37 20.44
CA THR A 518 16.46 -5.52 21.49
C THR A 518 17.41 -6.63 21.07
N GLN A 519 18.57 -6.24 20.57
CA GLN A 519 19.64 -7.16 20.21
C GLN A 519 20.83 -6.97 21.13
N ILE A 520 21.65 -7.98 21.19
CA ILE A 520 22.92 -7.93 21.93
C ILE A 520 24.03 -7.89 20.90
N TYR A 521 24.96 -6.95 21.07
CA TYR A 521 26.12 -6.80 20.21
C TYR A 521 27.40 -6.60 21.03
N CYS A 522 28.53 -6.93 20.45
CA CYS A 522 29.83 -6.65 21.04
C CYS A 522 30.28 -5.22 20.65
N ASP A 523 30.59 -4.38 21.67
CA ASP A 523 31.06 -2.99 21.44
C ASP A 523 32.48 -2.93 20.85
N ASP A 524 33.25 -4.04 20.94
CA ASP A 524 34.65 -4.10 20.49
C ASP A 524 34.78 -4.61 19.03
N CYS A 525 33.91 -5.49 18.56
CA CYS A 525 33.99 -6.03 17.20
C CYS A 525 32.71 -5.83 16.35
N GLY A 526 31.59 -5.35 16.96
CA GLY A 526 30.31 -5.11 16.25
C GLY A 526 29.53 -6.37 15.93
N GLU A 527 29.93 -7.55 16.42
CA GLU A 527 29.24 -8.82 16.11
C GLU A 527 27.99 -8.99 16.95
N ILE A 528 26.97 -9.65 16.38
CA ILE A 528 25.71 -9.98 17.04
C ILE A 528 25.53 -11.49 17.16
N GLU A 529 24.66 -11.94 18.08
CA GLU A 529 24.31 -13.35 18.20
C GLU A 529 23.31 -13.78 17.11
N ILE A 530 23.70 -14.82 16.36
CA ILE A 530 22.95 -15.38 15.25
C ILE A 530 22.43 -16.78 15.62
N CYS A 531 21.21 -17.11 15.25
CA CYS A 531 20.64 -18.44 15.45
C CYS A 531 21.31 -19.46 14.52
N ALA A 532 21.88 -20.52 15.11
CA ALA A 532 22.55 -21.59 14.37
C ALA A 532 21.60 -22.35 13.41
N ASN A 533 20.30 -22.42 13.73
CA ASN A 533 19.31 -23.16 12.93
C ASN A 533 18.72 -22.33 11.78
N CYS A 534 18.75 -21.01 11.86
CA CYS A 534 18.01 -20.11 10.96
C CYS A 534 18.87 -19.02 10.33
N SER A 535 20.11 -18.85 10.78
CA SER A 535 21.01 -17.77 10.31
C SER A 535 20.38 -16.37 10.36
N VAL A 536 19.51 -16.12 11.33
CA VAL A 536 18.92 -14.81 11.61
C VAL A 536 19.38 -14.33 12.99
N SER A 537 19.44 -13.01 13.18
CA SER A 537 19.80 -12.44 14.49
C SER A 537 18.82 -12.88 15.59
N MET A 538 19.32 -13.13 16.78
CA MET A 538 18.51 -13.51 17.94
C MET A 538 18.02 -12.26 18.67
N VAL A 539 16.79 -12.32 19.22
CA VAL A 539 16.16 -11.23 19.95
C VAL A 539 16.32 -11.43 21.43
N TYR A 540 16.76 -10.41 22.15
CA TYR A 540 16.88 -10.42 23.59
C TYR A 540 15.53 -10.16 24.28
N HIS A 541 15.13 -11.06 25.15
CA HIS A 541 13.92 -10.95 25.97
C HIS A 541 14.30 -10.55 27.41
N ILE A 542 14.09 -9.27 27.72
CA ILE A 542 14.49 -8.67 29.01
C ILE A 542 13.84 -9.39 30.22
N ASN A 543 12.56 -9.76 30.11
CA ASN A 543 11.80 -10.41 31.17
C ASN A 543 12.29 -11.84 31.50
N LYS A 544 12.97 -12.49 30.56
CA LYS A 544 13.45 -13.88 30.69
C LYS A 544 14.97 -13.95 30.77
N ASN A 545 15.65 -12.83 30.54
CA ASN A 545 17.10 -12.71 30.45
C ASN A 545 17.73 -13.76 29.50
N LEU A 546 17.11 -13.96 28.30
CA LEU A 546 17.58 -14.91 27.31
C LEU A 546 17.43 -14.37 25.90
N LEU A 547 18.19 -14.94 24.97
CA LEU A 547 18.07 -14.73 23.53
C LEU A 547 17.13 -15.77 22.95
N GLN A 548 16.23 -15.36 22.04
CA GLN A 548 15.29 -16.26 21.36
C GLN A 548 15.27 -15.99 19.85
N CYS A 549 15.29 -17.07 19.09
CA CYS A 549 15.02 -17.02 17.67
C CYS A 549 13.50 -17.11 17.43
N HIS A 550 12.91 -16.10 16.77
CA HIS A 550 11.49 -16.08 16.47
C HIS A 550 11.09 -16.92 15.23
N TYR A 551 12.06 -17.52 14.55
CA TYR A 551 11.83 -18.43 13.45
C TYR A 551 11.64 -19.89 13.89
N CYS A 552 12.48 -20.37 14.80
CA CYS A 552 12.47 -21.76 15.25
C CYS A 552 12.20 -21.96 16.75
N GLY A 553 12.09 -20.85 17.51
CA GLY A 553 11.91 -20.92 18.96
C GLY A 553 13.17 -21.25 19.75
N PHE A 554 14.34 -21.47 19.09
CA PHE A 554 15.59 -21.76 19.77
C PHE A 554 15.95 -20.64 20.77
N THR A 555 16.34 -21.02 21.97
CA THR A 555 16.75 -20.12 23.05
C THR A 555 18.20 -20.35 23.44
N LYS A 556 18.88 -19.25 23.80
CA LYS A 556 20.27 -19.26 24.30
C LYS A 556 20.39 -18.28 25.45
N GLU A 557 21.21 -18.57 26.42
CA GLU A 557 21.56 -17.61 27.46
C GLU A 557 22.33 -16.43 26.91
N VAL A 558 22.22 -15.28 27.57
CA VAL A 558 23.00 -14.09 27.19
C VAL A 558 24.48 -14.36 27.40
N PRO A 559 25.32 -14.29 26.35
CA PRO A 559 26.74 -14.56 26.50
C PRO A 559 27.41 -13.48 27.35
N LYS A 560 28.25 -13.89 28.28
CA LYS A 560 29.05 -12.96 29.11
C LYS A 560 30.27 -12.44 28.34
N VAL A 561 30.69 -13.15 27.33
CA VAL A 561 31.81 -12.83 26.45
C VAL A 561 31.38 -12.98 24.99
N CYS A 562 31.90 -12.13 24.11
CA CYS A 562 31.62 -12.21 22.69
C CYS A 562 32.13 -13.53 22.12
N SER A 563 31.24 -14.23 21.37
CA SER A 563 31.56 -15.51 20.72
C SER A 563 32.60 -15.37 19.59
N ASN A 564 32.75 -14.14 19.04
CA ASN A 564 33.69 -13.88 17.96
C ASN A 564 35.08 -13.42 18.42
N CYS A 565 35.15 -12.42 19.32
CA CYS A 565 36.44 -11.83 19.72
C CYS A 565 36.86 -12.04 21.16
N GLY A 566 36.03 -12.74 21.97
CA GLY A 566 36.32 -13.01 23.39
C GLY A 566 36.18 -11.80 24.32
N SER A 567 35.72 -10.66 23.84
CA SER A 567 35.57 -9.46 24.68
C SER A 567 34.38 -9.56 25.64
N HIS A 568 34.55 -8.94 26.83
CA HIS A 568 33.47 -8.76 27.80
C HIS A 568 32.55 -7.58 27.51
N SER A 569 32.83 -6.78 26.48
CA SER A 569 32.07 -5.58 26.12
C SER A 569 30.78 -5.90 25.37
N VAL A 570 29.92 -6.74 25.97
CA VAL A 570 28.62 -7.08 25.39
C VAL A 570 27.58 -6.04 25.81
N LYS A 571 26.91 -5.41 24.82
CA LYS A 571 25.95 -4.33 25.05
C LYS A 571 24.59 -4.62 24.40
N TYR A 572 23.58 -3.92 24.87
CA TYR A 572 22.21 -3.98 24.32
C TYR A 572 22.01 -2.86 23.30
N PHE A 573 21.47 -3.21 22.12
CA PHE A 573 21.10 -2.24 21.08
C PHE A 573 19.62 -1.94 21.19
N GLY A 574 19.22 -0.68 21.20
CA GLY A 574 17.78 -0.37 21.16
C GLY A 574 17.33 0.96 21.72
N THR A 575 18.24 1.82 22.17
CA THR A 575 17.85 3.14 22.69
C THR A 575 18.78 4.21 22.15
N GLY A 576 18.22 5.21 21.39
CA GLY A 576 18.91 6.46 21.18
C GLY A 576 19.19 6.86 19.72
N THR A 577 18.23 6.70 18.80
CA THR A 577 18.29 7.41 17.51
C THR A 577 17.52 8.72 17.59
N GLU A 578 17.64 9.43 18.68
CA GLU A 578 16.97 10.69 18.85
C GLU A 578 17.81 11.81 18.23
N ARG A 579 17.20 12.47 17.24
CA ARG A 579 17.45 13.85 16.85
C ARG A 579 18.69 14.11 15.99
N VAL A 580 18.91 13.29 14.95
CA VAL A 580 19.93 13.62 13.92
C VAL A 580 19.76 15.04 13.35
N GLU A 581 18.50 15.50 13.18
CA GLU A 581 18.23 16.87 12.74
C GLU A 581 18.73 17.90 13.76
N ASP A 582 18.43 17.71 15.05
CA ASP A 582 18.87 18.64 16.11
C ASP A 582 20.40 18.65 16.24
N GLU A 583 21.05 17.49 16.14
CA GLU A 583 22.51 17.39 16.20
C GLU A 583 23.17 18.07 15.01
N ILE A 584 22.63 17.90 13.80
CA ILE A 584 23.15 18.61 12.61
C ILE A 584 23.05 20.12 12.79
N LEU A 585 21.90 20.63 13.30
CA LEU A 585 21.72 22.05 13.55
C LEU A 585 22.64 22.57 14.69
N PHE A 586 23.04 21.72 15.62
CA PHE A 586 24.03 22.07 16.64
C PHE A 586 25.42 22.30 16.00
N TYR A 587 25.88 21.41 15.10
CA TYR A 587 27.18 21.57 14.42
C TYR A 587 27.13 22.63 13.30
N PHE A 588 26.00 22.75 12.61
CA PHE A 588 25.82 23.65 11.46
C PHE A 588 24.60 24.54 11.64
N PRO A 589 24.64 25.56 12.54
CA PRO A 589 23.44 26.37 12.89
C PRO A 589 22.87 27.18 11.71
N LYS A 590 23.69 27.42 10.66
CA LYS A 590 23.25 28.18 9.48
C LYS A 590 22.65 27.29 8.39
N ALA A 591 22.77 25.96 8.49
CA ALA A 591 22.27 25.03 7.51
C ALA A 591 20.75 24.94 7.53
N LYS A 592 20.12 24.97 6.38
CA LYS A 592 18.68 24.77 6.22
C LYS A 592 18.39 23.28 6.08
N VAL A 593 18.04 22.65 7.21
CA VAL A 593 17.77 21.22 7.31
C VAL A 593 16.26 20.99 7.29
N LYS A 594 15.80 19.95 6.59
CA LYS A 594 14.41 19.48 6.60
C LYS A 594 14.33 17.97 6.79
N ARG A 595 13.46 17.56 7.71
CA ARG A 595 13.17 16.16 7.97
C ARG A 595 12.05 15.65 7.09
N VAL A 596 12.27 14.46 6.50
CA VAL A 596 11.34 13.77 5.59
C VAL A 596 11.07 12.36 6.12
N ASP A 597 10.00 12.21 6.88
CA ASP A 597 9.52 10.92 7.36
C ASP A 597 7.98 10.82 7.31
N SER A 598 7.43 9.63 7.58
CA SER A 598 5.98 9.38 7.52
C SER A 598 5.17 10.21 8.52
N ASP A 599 5.79 10.68 9.61
CA ASP A 599 5.11 11.41 10.67
C ASP A 599 5.07 12.92 10.36
N THR A 600 6.11 13.44 9.68
CA THR A 600 6.20 14.85 9.29
C THR A 600 5.39 15.18 8.02
N ILE A 601 5.07 14.18 7.20
CA ILE A 601 4.35 14.35 5.92
C ILE A 601 2.85 14.06 6.08
N SER A 602 2.19 14.62 7.08
CA SER A 602 0.75 14.40 7.28
C SER A 602 -0.15 15.18 6.31
N ARG A 603 0.36 16.18 5.56
CA ARG A 603 -0.38 17.02 4.61
C ARG A 603 0.11 16.83 3.18
N LYS A 604 -0.82 16.66 2.23
CA LYS A 604 -0.57 16.44 0.78
C LYS A 604 0.44 17.41 0.14
N ALA A 605 0.41 18.66 0.53
CA ALA A 605 1.26 19.70 -0.07
C ALA A 605 2.68 19.78 0.53
N SER A 606 2.96 19.13 1.67
CA SER A 606 4.21 19.36 2.39
C SER A 606 5.42 18.66 1.74
N LEU A 607 5.27 17.44 1.23
CA LEU A 607 6.38 16.71 0.60
C LEU A 607 6.79 17.37 -0.72
N SER A 608 5.83 17.67 -1.59
CA SER A 608 6.10 18.30 -2.89
C SER A 608 6.81 19.64 -2.74
N ASN A 609 6.39 20.46 -1.76
CA ASN A 609 7.02 21.75 -1.48
C ASN A 609 8.46 21.57 -0.95
N ILE A 610 8.68 20.66 0.01
CA ILE A 610 10.01 20.38 0.55
C ILE A 610 10.96 19.92 -0.55
N LEU A 611 10.50 19.03 -1.43
CA LEU A 611 11.32 18.53 -2.54
C LEU A 611 11.60 19.61 -3.58
N PHE A 612 10.64 20.49 -3.84
CA PHE A 612 10.80 21.62 -4.74
C PHE A 612 11.77 22.67 -4.17
N GLU A 613 11.63 23.06 -2.90
CA GLU A 613 12.56 23.95 -2.19
C GLU A 613 13.97 23.37 -2.16
N PHE A 614 14.12 22.04 -1.93
CA PHE A 614 15.41 21.37 -1.95
C PHE A 614 16.02 21.36 -3.36
N SER A 615 15.23 21.12 -4.39
CA SER A 615 15.73 21.14 -5.78
C SER A 615 16.25 22.51 -6.20
N ARG A 616 15.69 23.60 -5.66
CA ARG A 616 16.12 24.99 -5.92
C ARG A 616 17.27 25.47 -5.05
N GLY A 617 17.70 24.69 -4.06
CA GLY A 617 18.75 25.06 -3.11
C GLY A 617 18.27 25.98 -1.97
N GLU A 618 16.98 26.08 -1.77
CA GLU A 618 16.40 26.79 -0.63
C GLU A 618 16.51 25.99 0.68
N ILE A 619 16.68 24.65 0.55
CA ILE A 619 17.04 23.71 1.61
C ILE A 619 18.41 23.10 1.24
N ASP A 620 19.33 23.01 2.19
CA ASP A 620 20.68 22.48 2.00
C ASP A 620 20.73 20.97 2.22
N MET A 621 19.98 20.47 3.20
CA MET A 621 20.04 19.09 3.66
C MET A 621 18.67 18.47 3.89
N LEU A 622 18.47 17.24 3.37
CA LEU A 622 17.35 16.38 3.72
C LEU A 622 17.81 15.30 4.68
N VAL A 623 17.12 15.18 5.81
CA VAL A 623 17.32 14.10 6.79
C VAL A 623 16.09 13.22 6.78
N GLY A 624 16.24 11.91 6.62
CA GLY A 624 15.06 11.06 6.62
C GLY A 624 15.33 9.56 6.58
N THR A 625 14.23 8.82 6.49
CA THR A 625 14.24 7.36 6.35
C THR A 625 14.33 6.96 4.88
N GLN A 626 13.94 5.75 4.52
CA GLN A 626 13.89 5.28 3.13
C GLN A 626 13.09 6.19 2.18
N MET A 627 12.30 7.14 2.69
CA MET A 627 11.55 8.09 1.87
C MET A 627 12.46 9.05 1.09
N VAL A 628 13.63 9.41 1.62
CA VAL A 628 14.62 10.26 0.91
C VAL A 628 15.46 9.48 -0.09
N SER A 629 15.40 8.13 -0.06
CA SER A 629 16.18 7.26 -0.95
C SER A 629 15.44 6.87 -2.23
N LYS A 630 14.12 7.07 -2.32
CA LYS A 630 13.28 6.54 -3.41
C LYS A 630 12.63 7.64 -4.24
N GLY A 631 12.59 7.45 -5.56
CA GLY A 631 11.79 8.25 -6.48
C GLY A 631 12.21 9.72 -6.65
N LEU A 632 13.33 10.16 -6.07
CA LEU A 632 13.80 11.53 -6.12
C LEU A 632 15.02 11.66 -7.04
N ASP A 633 15.01 12.65 -7.90
CA ASP A 633 16.09 12.96 -8.81
C ASP A 633 16.54 14.42 -8.62
N PHE A 634 17.72 14.60 -8.02
CA PHE A 634 18.28 15.91 -7.75
C PHE A 634 19.70 15.99 -8.28
N SER A 635 19.93 16.79 -9.30
CA SER A 635 21.24 17.00 -9.92
C SER A 635 22.26 17.63 -8.95
N ARG A 636 21.79 18.38 -7.94
CA ARG A 636 22.68 19.07 -6.98
C ARG A 636 23.14 18.20 -5.81
N VAL A 637 22.64 16.95 -5.66
CA VAL A 637 23.04 16.07 -4.54
C VAL A 637 24.38 15.42 -4.83
N THR A 638 25.39 15.78 -4.05
CA THR A 638 26.76 15.28 -4.18
C THR A 638 27.23 14.47 -2.98
N LEU A 639 26.55 14.59 -1.81
CA LEU A 639 26.85 13.81 -0.61
C LEU A 639 25.63 13.07 -0.10
N VAL A 640 25.82 11.77 0.17
CA VAL A 640 24.87 10.97 0.91
C VAL A 640 25.56 10.37 2.14
N GLY A 641 25.03 10.66 3.34
CA GLY A 641 25.51 10.10 4.59
C GLY A 641 24.52 9.05 5.15
N VAL A 642 25.00 7.88 5.51
CA VAL A 642 24.23 6.83 6.21
C VAL A 642 24.71 6.74 7.64
N ILE A 643 23.86 7.06 8.62
CA ILE A 643 24.23 7.15 10.04
C ILE A 643 24.55 5.78 10.64
N SER A 644 23.79 4.74 10.29
CA SER A 644 24.06 3.38 10.74
C SER A 644 23.51 2.36 9.75
N ALA A 645 24.37 1.49 9.24
CA ALA A 645 23.98 0.35 8.42
C ALA A 645 23.32 -0.76 9.28
N GLU A 646 23.66 -0.83 10.57
CA GLU A 646 23.24 -1.88 11.50
C GLU A 646 21.75 -1.91 11.75
N THR A 647 21.07 -0.77 11.70
CA THR A 647 19.62 -0.68 11.88
C THR A 647 18.83 -1.55 10.89
N SER A 648 19.38 -1.84 9.73
CA SER A 648 18.78 -2.75 8.75
C SER A 648 19.37 -4.16 8.81
N LEU A 649 20.68 -4.28 8.98
CA LEU A 649 21.40 -5.56 9.05
C LEU A 649 20.99 -6.43 10.24
N TRP A 650 20.64 -5.80 11.35
CA TRP A 650 20.31 -6.51 12.58
C TRP A 650 18.83 -6.86 12.73
N ILE A 651 17.99 -6.56 11.74
CA ILE A 651 16.62 -7.05 11.74
C ILE A 651 16.64 -8.58 11.75
N PRO A 652 15.92 -9.26 12.66
CA PRO A 652 15.91 -10.72 12.75
C PRO A 652 15.09 -11.36 11.61
N ASP A 653 15.51 -11.14 10.38
CA ASP A 653 14.86 -11.61 9.17
C ASP A 653 15.92 -12.11 8.19
N PHE A 654 15.65 -13.23 7.51
CA PHE A 654 16.59 -13.80 6.53
C PHE A 654 16.84 -12.89 5.32
N ARG A 655 15.97 -11.90 5.07
CA ARG A 655 16.15 -10.87 4.03
C ARG A 655 16.88 -9.62 4.53
N ALA A 656 17.44 -9.62 5.73
CA ALA A 656 18.07 -8.41 6.29
C ALA A 656 19.25 -7.92 5.43
N ASP A 657 20.12 -8.82 5.01
CA ASP A 657 21.26 -8.53 4.16
C ASP A 657 20.82 -8.07 2.75
N GLU A 658 19.84 -8.74 2.15
CA GLU A 658 19.25 -8.34 0.85
C GLU A 658 18.66 -6.93 0.90
N ARG A 659 17.82 -6.64 1.90
CA ARG A 659 17.20 -5.31 2.05
C ARG A 659 18.22 -4.23 2.31
N THR A 660 19.26 -4.53 3.06
CA THR A 660 20.34 -3.58 3.33
C THR A 660 21.12 -3.30 2.07
N PHE A 661 21.50 -4.33 1.31
CA PHE A 661 22.15 -4.18 0.01
C PHE A 661 21.30 -3.32 -0.93
N GLN A 662 20.01 -3.66 -1.10
CA GLN A 662 19.08 -2.91 -1.96
C GLN A 662 18.95 -1.44 -1.54
N MET A 663 18.73 -1.20 -0.25
CA MET A 663 18.58 0.16 0.29
C MET A 663 19.84 1.00 0.08
N LEU A 664 21.01 0.47 0.43
CA LEU A 664 22.28 1.21 0.33
C LEU A 664 22.66 1.48 -1.12
N THR A 665 22.45 0.52 -2.03
CA THR A 665 22.70 0.69 -3.46
C THR A 665 21.76 1.74 -4.08
N GLN A 666 20.47 1.74 -3.69
CA GLN A 666 19.52 2.77 -4.13
C GLN A 666 19.89 4.17 -3.64
N VAL A 667 20.29 4.28 -2.36
CA VAL A 667 20.71 5.54 -1.77
C VAL A 667 21.99 6.04 -2.43
N ALA A 668 22.94 5.14 -2.63
CA ALA A 668 24.19 5.46 -3.35
C ALA A 668 23.89 6.00 -4.76
N GLY A 669 22.95 5.39 -5.46
CA GLY A 669 22.50 5.85 -6.77
C GLY A 669 21.91 7.26 -6.83
N ARG A 670 21.70 7.94 -5.68
CA ARG A 670 21.19 9.34 -5.62
C ARG A 670 22.30 10.38 -5.71
N ALA A 671 23.52 10.05 -5.32
CA ALA A 671 24.65 10.96 -5.44
C ALA A 671 25.24 10.96 -6.86
N GLY A 672 25.67 12.13 -7.34
CA GLY A 672 26.41 12.24 -8.59
C GLY A 672 25.61 11.92 -9.85
N ARG A 673 24.46 12.53 -10.05
CA ARG A 673 23.64 12.41 -11.28
C ARG A 673 23.90 13.52 -12.30
N SER A 674 24.83 14.41 -12.01
CA SER A 674 25.34 15.43 -12.90
C SER A 674 26.81 15.13 -13.27
N GLN A 675 27.48 16.06 -13.91
CA GLN A 675 28.93 15.96 -14.18
C GLN A 675 29.80 15.98 -12.89
N ILE A 676 29.20 16.32 -11.73
CA ILE A 676 29.88 16.35 -10.44
C ILE A 676 29.87 14.96 -9.84
N GLU A 677 31.03 14.44 -9.46
CA GLU A 677 31.17 13.12 -8.83
C GLU A 677 30.52 13.12 -7.44
N GLY A 678 29.62 12.15 -7.21
CA GLY A 678 28.95 11.98 -5.93
C GLY A 678 29.77 11.16 -4.94
N GLU A 679 29.57 11.43 -3.65
CA GLU A 679 30.22 10.69 -2.56
C GLU A 679 29.16 10.12 -1.61
N VAL A 680 29.39 8.88 -1.15
CA VAL A 680 28.52 8.19 -0.19
C VAL A 680 29.34 7.72 0.99
N ILE A 681 28.97 8.15 2.19
CA ILE A 681 29.62 7.73 3.44
C ILE A 681 28.66 6.87 4.23
N ILE A 682 29.06 5.62 4.48
CA ILE A 682 28.28 4.66 5.25
C ILE A 682 29.01 4.40 6.57
N GLN A 683 28.42 4.85 7.68
CA GLN A 683 28.91 4.53 9.00
C GLN A 683 28.45 3.12 9.41
N THR A 684 29.38 2.30 9.89
CA THR A 684 29.13 0.91 10.27
C THR A 684 30.02 0.47 11.42
N GLN A 685 29.55 -0.45 12.23
CA GLN A 685 30.35 -1.09 13.29
C GLN A 685 31.23 -2.23 12.74
N ASN A 686 30.81 -2.85 11.63
CA ASN A 686 31.55 -3.95 11.02
C ASN A 686 31.60 -3.78 9.48
N GLU A 687 32.66 -3.14 9.00
CA GLU A 687 32.90 -2.93 7.58
C GLU A 687 33.12 -4.24 6.80
N LYS A 688 33.55 -5.33 7.45
CA LYS A 688 33.79 -6.64 6.84
C LYS A 688 32.51 -7.41 6.53
N ARG A 689 31.35 -6.88 6.91
CA ARG A 689 30.06 -7.51 6.62
C ARG A 689 29.90 -7.70 5.11
N PHE A 690 29.56 -8.92 4.69
CA PHE A 690 29.50 -9.30 3.29
C PHE A 690 28.61 -8.37 2.45
N ALA A 691 27.40 -8.07 2.91
CA ALA A 691 26.49 -7.17 2.22
C ALA A 691 27.12 -5.78 1.97
N LEU A 692 27.83 -5.22 2.97
CA LEU A 692 28.48 -3.91 2.86
C LEU A 692 29.66 -3.92 1.89
N GLN A 693 30.44 -4.99 1.89
CA GLN A 693 31.54 -5.18 0.93
C GLN A 693 31.04 -5.24 -0.52
N LYS A 694 29.88 -5.90 -0.73
CA LYS A 694 29.26 -5.96 -2.05
C LYS A 694 28.63 -4.62 -2.47
N VAL A 695 28.09 -3.85 -1.52
CA VAL A 695 27.66 -2.46 -1.78
C VAL A 695 28.87 -1.59 -2.18
N LEU A 696 29.98 -1.68 -1.47
CA LEU A 696 31.22 -0.95 -1.76
C LEU A 696 31.73 -1.24 -3.19
N ALA A 697 31.69 -2.51 -3.60
CA ALA A 697 32.10 -2.97 -4.92
C ALA A 697 31.04 -2.74 -6.01
N ASN A 698 29.83 -2.30 -5.67
CA ASN A 698 28.65 -2.26 -6.54
C ASN A 698 28.40 -3.60 -7.27
N ASP A 699 28.64 -4.72 -6.55
CA ASP A 699 28.64 -6.08 -7.09
C ASP A 699 27.35 -6.82 -6.70
N TYR A 700 26.30 -6.63 -7.49
CA TYR A 700 25.04 -7.34 -7.30
C TYR A 700 25.19 -8.85 -7.58
N ASP A 701 25.94 -9.23 -8.61
CA ASP A 701 26.07 -10.64 -9.01
C ASP A 701 26.78 -11.47 -7.92
N GLY A 702 27.88 -10.94 -7.38
CA GLY A 702 28.57 -11.58 -6.25
C GLY A 702 27.73 -11.59 -4.97
N PHE A 703 26.86 -10.58 -4.75
CA PHE A 703 25.89 -10.59 -3.67
C PHE A 703 24.85 -11.73 -3.86
N TYR A 704 24.27 -11.80 -5.07
CA TYR A 704 23.30 -12.81 -5.43
C TYR A 704 23.84 -14.23 -5.24
N GLN A 705 25.05 -14.54 -5.74
CA GLN A 705 25.65 -15.88 -5.64
C GLN A 705 25.79 -16.36 -4.20
N LYS A 706 26.21 -15.50 -3.30
CA LYS A 706 26.34 -15.86 -1.89
C LYS A 706 24.98 -16.02 -1.22
N GLU A 707 24.08 -15.07 -1.45
CA GLU A 707 22.76 -15.04 -0.80
C GLU A 707 21.91 -16.26 -1.24
N ILE A 708 21.95 -16.62 -2.53
CA ILE A 708 21.19 -17.77 -3.03
C ILE A 708 21.68 -19.09 -2.44
N ALA A 709 23.01 -19.27 -2.28
CA ALA A 709 23.60 -20.43 -1.66
C ALA A 709 23.22 -20.57 -0.18
N ASP A 710 23.23 -19.44 0.56
CA ASP A 710 22.82 -19.43 1.97
C ASP A 710 21.33 -19.76 2.12
N ARG A 711 20.46 -19.26 1.22
CA ARG A 711 19.02 -19.57 1.21
C ARG A 711 18.72 -21.03 0.88
N GLU A 712 19.46 -21.63 -0.06
CA GLU A 712 19.33 -23.03 -0.38
C GLU A 712 19.64 -23.90 0.83
N LYS A 713 20.80 -23.67 1.45
CA LYS A 713 21.25 -24.40 2.65
C LYS A 713 20.26 -24.31 3.80
N MET A 714 19.63 -23.14 4.02
CA MET A 714 18.71 -22.89 5.12
C MET A 714 17.24 -23.18 4.79
N GLY A 715 16.94 -23.59 3.55
CA GLY A 715 15.57 -23.82 3.10
C GLY A 715 14.72 -22.54 3.17
N TYR A 716 15.17 -21.46 2.52
CA TYR A 716 14.44 -20.22 2.35
C TYR A 716 13.95 -20.03 0.89
N PRO A 717 13.00 -19.12 0.64
CA PRO A 717 12.67 -18.73 -0.73
C PRO A 717 13.93 -18.27 -1.52
N PRO A 718 14.08 -18.66 -2.78
CA PRO A 718 13.10 -19.26 -3.71
C PRO A 718 12.87 -20.76 -3.60
N PHE A 719 13.61 -21.52 -2.82
CA PHE A 719 13.56 -23.00 -2.75
C PHE A 719 12.36 -23.52 -1.96
N THR A 720 11.83 -22.72 -1.05
CA THR A 720 10.65 -23.05 -0.23
C THR A 720 9.56 -21.99 -0.35
N ARG A 721 8.33 -22.38 -0.02
CA ARG A 721 7.24 -21.45 0.34
C ARG A 721 7.15 -21.34 1.85
N ILE A 722 6.89 -20.13 2.32
CA ILE A 722 6.70 -19.87 3.74
C ILE A 722 5.28 -19.33 3.94
N CYS A 723 4.58 -19.86 4.93
CA CYS A 723 3.34 -19.31 5.43
C CYS A 723 3.50 -18.96 6.91
N LEU A 724 3.29 -17.71 7.26
CA LEU A 724 3.18 -17.25 8.65
C LEU A 724 1.72 -17.31 9.06
N ILE A 725 1.43 -17.99 10.16
CA ILE A 725 0.07 -18.08 10.70
C ILE A 725 0.08 -17.35 12.04
N GLU A 726 -0.84 -16.39 12.19
CA GLU A 726 -0.94 -15.53 13.39
C GLU A 726 -2.32 -15.63 14.00
N THR A 727 -2.35 -15.66 15.34
CA THR A 727 -3.55 -15.42 16.15
C THR A 727 -3.42 -14.10 16.89
N LYS A 728 -4.56 -13.44 17.12
CA LYS A 728 -4.62 -12.17 17.81
C LYS A 728 -5.88 -12.09 18.68
N ASP A 729 -5.69 -11.84 19.99
CA ASP A 729 -6.82 -11.63 20.92
C ASP A 729 -6.38 -10.71 22.08
N GLU A 730 -7.35 -10.07 22.75
CA GLU A 730 -7.11 -9.28 23.95
C GLU A 730 -6.75 -10.17 25.17
N ASP A 731 -7.19 -11.42 25.14
CA ASP A 731 -6.87 -12.45 26.13
C ASP A 731 -5.71 -13.30 25.60
N GLU A 732 -4.59 -13.26 26.34
CA GLU A 732 -3.39 -13.99 25.96
C GLU A 732 -3.59 -15.50 25.88
N GLN A 733 -4.32 -16.07 26.85
CA GLN A 733 -4.57 -17.51 26.90
C GLN A 733 -5.41 -17.99 25.69
N LYS A 734 -6.33 -17.15 25.22
CA LYS A 734 -7.12 -17.46 24.01
C LYS A 734 -6.25 -17.39 22.77
N ALA A 735 -5.44 -16.33 22.60
CA ALA A 735 -4.55 -16.22 21.45
C ALA A 735 -3.58 -17.39 21.38
N LYS A 736 -2.96 -17.74 22.53
CA LYS A 736 -2.02 -18.86 22.67
C LYS A 736 -2.72 -20.20 22.46
N GLY A 737 -3.90 -20.41 23.06
CA GLY A 737 -4.65 -21.68 22.94
C GLY A 737 -5.08 -21.94 21.49
N ALA A 738 -5.55 -20.91 20.76
CA ALA A 738 -5.95 -21.04 19.37
C ALA A 738 -4.80 -21.47 18.46
N ILE A 739 -3.61 -20.85 18.59
CA ILE A 739 -2.46 -21.22 17.75
C ILE A 739 -1.93 -22.61 18.08
N ILE A 740 -1.97 -23.02 19.35
CA ILE A 740 -1.58 -24.38 19.79
C ILE A 740 -2.56 -25.43 19.22
N ASP A 741 -3.87 -25.21 19.28
CA ASP A 741 -4.84 -26.15 18.73
C ASP A 741 -4.66 -26.28 17.22
N PHE A 742 -4.44 -25.17 16.52
CA PHE A 742 -4.15 -25.19 15.07
C PHE A 742 -2.84 -25.91 14.75
N TYR A 743 -1.78 -25.69 15.53
CA TYR A 743 -0.50 -26.40 15.39
C TYR A 743 -0.66 -27.90 15.48
N LYS A 744 -1.48 -28.42 16.42
CA LYS A 744 -1.74 -29.86 16.55
C LYS A 744 -2.36 -30.45 15.29
N GLU A 745 -3.30 -29.74 14.66
CA GLU A 745 -3.89 -30.19 13.40
C GLU A 745 -2.87 -30.19 12.25
N LEU A 746 -1.96 -29.20 12.17
CA LEU A 746 -0.89 -29.12 11.19
C LEU A 746 0.15 -30.22 11.33
N LEU A 747 0.41 -30.73 12.53
CA LEU A 747 1.38 -31.81 12.75
C LEU A 747 1.01 -33.11 12.02
N ARG A 748 -0.22 -33.29 11.59
CA ARG A 748 -0.67 -34.40 10.75
C ARG A 748 0.03 -34.43 9.39
N PHE A 749 0.55 -33.26 8.95
CA PHE A 749 1.25 -33.08 7.68
C PHE A 749 2.78 -32.92 7.83
N LYS A 750 3.35 -33.24 9.01
CA LYS A 750 4.79 -33.08 9.32
C LYS A 750 5.73 -33.81 8.35
N THR A 751 5.25 -34.85 7.66
CA THR A 751 6.02 -35.57 6.66
C THR A 751 6.31 -34.72 5.40
N TYR A 752 5.40 -33.80 5.07
CA TYR A 752 5.46 -32.97 3.87
C TYR A 752 5.85 -31.52 4.18
N LEU A 753 5.59 -31.07 5.41
CA LEU A 753 5.76 -29.68 5.81
C LEU A 753 6.65 -29.57 7.05
N LYS A 754 7.54 -28.59 7.04
CA LYS A 754 8.28 -28.21 8.26
C LYS A 754 7.48 -27.15 9.02
N VAL A 755 6.93 -27.52 10.17
CA VAL A 755 6.10 -26.63 11.01
C VAL A 755 6.89 -26.27 12.26
N THR A 756 7.03 -24.97 12.53
CA THR A 756 7.70 -24.51 13.76
C THR A 756 6.71 -24.50 14.94
N PRO A 757 7.19 -24.70 16.18
CA PRO A 757 6.36 -24.56 17.36
C PRO A 757 5.79 -23.14 17.47
N PRO A 758 4.56 -22.98 18.01
CA PRO A 758 3.99 -21.66 18.29
C PRO A 758 4.87 -20.83 19.23
N SER A 759 5.08 -19.57 18.87
CA SER A 759 5.83 -18.61 19.68
C SER A 759 5.12 -17.24 19.74
N PRO A 760 5.35 -16.44 20.78
CA PRO A 760 4.91 -15.06 20.79
C PRO A 760 5.54 -14.30 19.60
N ALA A 761 4.79 -13.41 18.96
CA ALA A 761 5.36 -12.49 17.99
C ALA A 761 6.44 -11.59 18.64
N ILE A 762 7.35 -11.03 17.84
CA ILE A 762 8.43 -10.14 18.37
C ILE A 762 7.81 -8.98 19.16
N ILE A 763 6.75 -8.37 18.62
CA ILE A 763 5.89 -7.46 19.38
C ILE A 763 4.71 -8.29 19.90
N ALA A 764 4.88 -8.88 21.06
CA ALA A 764 3.90 -9.81 21.65
C ALA A 764 2.53 -9.18 21.94
N LYS A 765 2.49 -7.85 22.19
CA LYS A 765 1.24 -7.11 22.43
C LYS A 765 1.20 -5.85 21.57
N LEU A 766 0.22 -5.73 20.69
CA LEU A 766 0.04 -4.60 19.80
C LEU A 766 -1.40 -4.09 19.84
N LYS A 767 -1.58 -2.78 20.10
CA LYS A 767 -2.91 -2.14 20.19
C LYS A 767 -3.88 -2.90 21.12
N GLY A 768 -3.35 -3.33 22.28
CA GLY A 768 -4.13 -4.02 23.31
C GLY A 768 -4.32 -5.53 23.10
N SER A 769 -3.89 -6.10 21.97
CA SER A 769 -4.06 -7.53 21.67
C SER A 769 -2.74 -8.28 21.73
N TYR A 770 -2.75 -9.48 22.30
CA TYR A 770 -1.63 -10.42 22.28
C TYR A 770 -1.54 -11.15 20.95
N ARG A 771 -0.33 -11.43 20.49
CA ARG A 771 -0.04 -12.04 19.19
C ARG A 771 0.83 -13.26 19.37
N TYR A 772 0.40 -14.38 18.78
CA TYR A 772 1.17 -15.62 18.69
C TYR A 772 1.25 -16.04 17.25
N HIS A 773 2.36 -16.64 16.84
CA HIS A 773 2.55 -17.09 15.48
C HIS A 773 3.26 -18.45 15.41
N LEU A 774 3.18 -19.05 14.26
CA LEU A 774 3.97 -20.21 13.83
C LEU A 774 4.32 -20.08 12.34
N LEU A 775 5.37 -20.76 11.91
CA LEU A 775 5.80 -20.80 10.52
C LEU A 775 5.61 -22.19 9.94
N VAL A 776 5.13 -22.24 8.70
CA VAL A 776 5.06 -23.44 7.90
C VAL A 776 5.93 -23.24 6.68
N LYS A 777 6.85 -24.18 6.41
CA LYS A 777 7.70 -24.22 5.21
C LYS A 777 7.34 -25.43 4.37
N SER A 778 7.16 -25.25 3.05
CA SER A 778 6.95 -26.30 2.05
C SER A 778 8.06 -26.21 1.01
N SER A 779 8.76 -27.33 0.74
CA SER A 779 9.78 -27.36 -0.32
C SER A 779 9.11 -27.25 -1.69
N LYS A 780 9.65 -26.39 -2.57
CA LYS A 780 9.16 -26.29 -3.95
C LYS A 780 9.56 -27.48 -4.81
N GLU A 781 10.54 -28.25 -4.41
CA GLU A 781 10.93 -29.49 -5.06
C GLU A 781 9.83 -30.55 -4.92
N SER A 782 9.32 -30.76 -3.69
CA SER A 782 8.25 -31.72 -3.41
C SER A 782 6.83 -31.18 -3.64
N ASP A 783 6.65 -29.86 -3.62
CA ASP A 783 5.36 -29.18 -3.81
C ASP A 783 5.51 -27.97 -4.76
N PRO A 784 5.81 -28.18 -6.06
CA PRO A 784 6.07 -27.10 -7.03
C PRO A 784 4.88 -26.12 -7.16
N GLY A 785 3.66 -26.65 -7.10
CA GLY A 785 2.41 -25.86 -7.20
C GLY A 785 1.93 -25.24 -5.90
N GLY A 786 2.47 -25.66 -4.74
CA GLY A 786 1.97 -25.24 -3.43
C GLY A 786 0.66 -25.90 -3.01
N LYS A 787 0.23 -26.94 -3.74
CA LYS A 787 -1.06 -27.62 -3.50
C LYS A 787 -1.08 -28.41 -2.20
N ILE A 788 0.05 -29.02 -1.82
CA ILE A 788 0.19 -29.75 -0.55
C ILE A 788 0.07 -28.78 0.61
N LEU A 789 0.77 -27.64 0.55
CA LEU A 789 0.68 -26.59 1.56
C LEU A 789 -0.75 -26.05 1.68
N GLN A 790 -1.37 -25.70 0.55
CA GLN A 790 -2.74 -25.18 0.53
C GLN A 790 -3.73 -26.17 1.15
N ARG A 791 -3.67 -27.45 0.72
CA ARG A 791 -4.54 -28.50 1.25
C ARG A 791 -4.34 -28.70 2.75
N ALA A 792 -3.09 -28.79 3.21
CA ALA A 792 -2.78 -28.97 4.62
C ALA A 792 -3.31 -27.81 5.48
N LEU A 793 -3.13 -26.56 5.02
CA LEU A 793 -3.65 -25.40 5.72
C LEU A 793 -5.19 -25.36 5.74
N PHE A 794 -5.81 -25.72 4.62
CA PHE A 794 -7.26 -25.76 4.51
C PHE A 794 -7.89 -26.85 5.37
N ASP A 795 -7.38 -28.09 5.29
CA ASP A 795 -7.89 -29.21 6.08
C ASP A 795 -7.70 -28.96 7.58
N SER A 796 -6.52 -28.46 7.97
CA SER A 796 -6.24 -28.09 9.37
C SER A 796 -7.16 -26.98 9.86
N TYR A 797 -7.45 -25.97 9.01
CA TYR A 797 -8.36 -24.88 9.34
C TYR A 797 -9.81 -25.36 9.52
N SER A 798 -10.25 -26.28 8.66
CA SER A 798 -11.58 -26.90 8.75
C SER A 798 -11.74 -27.70 10.04
N GLU A 799 -10.73 -28.53 10.38
CA GLU A 799 -10.73 -29.29 11.63
C GLU A 799 -10.65 -28.37 12.88
N PHE A 800 -9.84 -27.32 12.84
CA PHE A 800 -9.78 -26.32 13.88
C PHE A 800 -11.14 -25.68 14.13
N ASN A 801 -11.85 -25.26 13.08
CA ASN A 801 -13.18 -24.67 13.20
C ASN A 801 -14.23 -25.67 13.74
N ARG A 802 -14.06 -26.96 13.46
CA ARG A 802 -14.96 -28.03 13.92
C ARG A 802 -14.73 -28.38 15.38
N LYS A 803 -13.47 -28.50 15.82
CA LYS A 803 -13.09 -29.11 17.11
C LYS A 803 -12.63 -28.12 18.18
N SER A 804 -11.97 -27.03 17.78
CA SER A 804 -11.38 -26.12 18.76
C SER A 804 -12.41 -25.31 19.52
N ARG A 805 -12.25 -25.20 20.84
CA ARG A 805 -12.99 -24.24 21.67
C ARG A 805 -12.68 -22.78 21.32
N TYR A 806 -11.58 -22.55 20.61
CA TYR A 806 -11.10 -21.23 20.16
C TYR A 806 -11.50 -20.88 18.72
N ARG A 807 -12.43 -21.64 18.11
CA ARG A 807 -12.89 -21.45 16.70
C ARG A 807 -13.37 -20.03 16.37
N ASN A 808 -13.76 -19.25 17.38
CA ASN A 808 -14.15 -17.84 17.19
C ASN A 808 -12.97 -16.88 17.02
N ILE A 809 -11.73 -17.34 17.27
CA ILE A 809 -10.52 -16.56 17.07
C ILE A 809 -10.08 -16.74 15.63
N ARG A 810 -9.95 -15.62 14.92
CA ARG A 810 -9.54 -15.64 13.53
C ARG A 810 -8.06 -16.02 13.42
N LEU A 811 -7.76 -17.05 12.64
CA LEU A 811 -6.41 -17.34 12.15
C LEU A 811 -6.12 -16.45 10.94
N ILE A 812 -4.96 -15.80 10.95
CA ILE A 812 -4.51 -14.92 9.87
C ILE A 812 -3.37 -15.63 9.15
N PHE A 813 -3.56 -15.88 7.85
CA PHE A 813 -2.57 -16.52 7.00
C PHE A 813 -1.81 -15.46 6.21
N ASP A 814 -0.49 -15.55 6.22
CA ASP A 814 0.40 -14.71 5.42
C ASP A 814 1.31 -15.60 4.58
N VAL A 815 0.87 -15.85 3.35
CA VAL A 815 1.63 -16.66 2.38
C VAL A 815 2.71 -15.79 1.75
N ASP A 816 3.94 -16.29 1.71
CA ASP A 816 5.15 -15.58 1.30
C ASP A 816 5.28 -14.21 2.00
N PRO A 817 5.39 -14.21 3.36
CA PRO A 817 5.52 -12.98 4.12
C PRO A 817 6.81 -12.25 3.74
N GLN A 818 6.73 -10.93 3.68
CA GLN A 818 7.92 -10.10 3.50
C GLN A 818 8.78 -10.07 4.76
N SER A 819 8.15 -10.16 5.92
CA SER A 819 8.85 -10.26 7.20
C SER A 819 8.08 -11.15 8.16
N VAL A 820 8.83 -11.80 9.03
CA VAL A 820 8.29 -12.59 10.16
C VAL A 820 8.28 -11.73 11.44
N VAL A 821 8.79 -10.50 11.36
CA VAL A 821 8.96 -9.54 12.44
C VAL A 821 7.79 -8.59 12.58
#